data_9c543a46486a5f24849ed9ca0952b1d5
#
_entry.id   9c543a46486a5f24849ed9ca0952b1d5
#
_cell.length_a   1.000
_cell.length_b   1.000
_cell.length_c   1.000
_cell.angle_alpha   90.00
_cell.angle_beta   90.00
_cell.angle_gamma   90.00
#
_symmetry.space_group_name_H-M   'P 1'
#
loop_
_entity.id
_entity.type
_entity.pdbx_description
1 polymer ?
#
loop_
_entity_poly.entity_id
_entity_poly.type
_entity_poly.pdbx_seq_one_letter_code
_entity_poly.pdbx_strand_id
1 'polypeptide(L)'
;MLSGLTTLHPIRFTNDTAMHHITVSPYLPASATPPFGSMYIKATSFSKVPHILLIFALSLLASSSLWAQVGWNKAYENGLVVSAEGVASEVGRHILQQGGNAVDAAIAVQFALAVTLPRAGNLGGGGFMVAHMADGTVASLDFRERAPGLAHRDMYLNPDGKYLSDLSKTGALAVGVPGTVDGMVKAHARFGSLPWTELLAPAIALAREGYALSYSQASSLNYTGSAFAPFEASRKYFWAPCEKPSVSTNTAMATNVAKSTNTSTSNPTNATKANDPGAEVAIMSGKDPENPTDEACRAFEEGEHFQQSDLARTLEAVAERGREGFYGGWVADRIVQTMEKYDGLISHEDLKAYESVWREPYEMDFRGYRLHIMPPPSSGSIAVGQILRMMETQELDSLEHHSAAYYHLLAEAMRRAFADRAHYLGDPDFYPVPSKALSESDYAAERMASFDPNRATPSDKIRHGEVSMIKESYETTHFSIIDAQGNAVGITTTLNGSFGSKLAVDGAGFLLNNEMDDFSAQPGTPNMFGLLGGEANAIAPGKRMLSSMTPIIVSKDGQVRMVAGAAGGPRIITATLQNVLNVVLFDMNAQQANAAPRIHHQWYPDRLLFDPMSLSADTQALLRAKGHSLAQTTLARVHSIVVDSQGRLTGGVDPRGDGYAAGY
;
A
#
# COMPACT_ATOMS: atom_id res chain seq x y z
N MET A 1 62.89 -15.56 -28.45
CA MET A 1 63.57 -16.82 -28.13
C MET A 1 62.53 -17.76 -27.55
N LEU A 2 62.20 -18.78 -28.33
CA LEU A 2 61.93 -20.19 -28.03
C LEU A 2 60.91 -20.44 -26.89
N SER A 3 59.72 -20.89 -27.17
CA SER A 3 59.17 -22.15 -27.76
C SER A 3 58.86 -23.18 -26.67
N GLY A 4 57.65 -23.68 -26.62
CA GLY A 4 57.23 -24.84 -25.85
C GLY A 4 55.74 -25.12 -25.97
N LEU A 5 55.33 -25.67 -27.12
CA LEU A 5 54.04 -26.34 -27.30
C LEU A 5 54.07 -27.72 -26.61
N THR A 6 52.96 -28.10 -25.96
CA THR A 6 52.61 -29.53 -25.84
C THR A 6 51.08 -29.71 -25.88
N THR A 7 50.74 -30.63 -26.71
CA THR A 7 49.51 -31.09 -27.32
C THR A 7 48.48 -31.73 -26.36
N LEU A 8 47.23 -31.46 -26.64
CA LEU A 8 46.03 -32.16 -26.15
C LEU A 8 45.79 -33.51 -26.86
N HIS A 9 45.31 -34.49 -26.13
CA HIS A 9 44.63 -35.67 -26.68
C HIS A 9 43.26 -35.87 -25.99
N PRO A 10 42.22 -36.24 -26.74
CA PRO A 10 40.86 -36.37 -26.22
C PRO A 10 40.57 -37.79 -25.71
N ILE A 11 39.86 -37.89 -24.60
CA ILE A 11 39.35 -39.17 -24.07
C ILE A 11 37.89 -39.34 -24.54
N ARG A 12 37.66 -40.45 -25.28
CA ARG A 12 36.32 -40.97 -25.60
C ARG A 12 35.79 -41.78 -24.42
N PHE A 13 34.52 -41.62 -24.08
CA PHE A 13 33.78 -42.58 -23.27
C PHE A 13 32.78 -43.36 -24.10
N THR A 14 32.88 -44.68 -24.00
CA THR A 14 31.95 -45.67 -24.55
C THR A 14 30.85 -45.96 -23.50
N ASN A 15 29.62 -46.13 -24.02
CA ASN A 15 28.48 -46.68 -23.30
C ASN A 15 28.73 -48.10 -22.81
N ASP A 16 28.30 -48.41 -21.60
CA ASP A 16 27.86 -49.75 -21.29
C ASP A 16 26.73 -49.75 -20.23
N THR A 17 25.72 -50.53 -20.54
CA THR A 17 24.47 -50.77 -19.83
C THR A 17 24.64 -51.77 -18.70
N ALA A 18 24.07 -51.52 -17.52
CA ALA A 18 23.75 -52.60 -16.58
C ALA A 18 22.46 -52.25 -15.77
N MET A 19 21.42 -53.04 -16.02
CA MET A 19 20.21 -53.13 -15.17
C MET A 19 20.55 -53.80 -13.85
N HIS A 20 20.04 -53.20 -12.74
CA HIS A 20 19.86 -53.92 -11.51
C HIS A 20 18.38 -53.92 -11.11
N HIS A 21 17.82 -55.17 -11.07
CA HIS A 21 16.53 -55.51 -10.54
C HIS A 21 16.51 -55.31 -9.00
N ILE A 22 15.50 -54.66 -8.49
CA ILE A 22 15.12 -54.70 -7.07
C ILE A 22 13.74 -55.37 -6.97
N THR A 23 13.72 -56.55 -6.37
CA THR A 23 12.55 -57.33 -6.01
C THR A 23 11.88 -56.76 -4.77
N VAL A 24 10.56 -56.49 -4.84
CA VAL A 24 9.71 -56.18 -3.68
C VAL A 24 8.77 -57.38 -3.44
N SER A 25 8.81 -57.90 -2.25
CA SER A 25 7.93 -58.98 -1.76
C SER A 25 6.68 -58.38 -1.14
N PRO A 26 5.48 -59.01 -1.30
CA PRO A 26 4.21 -58.47 -0.83
C PRO A 26 3.79 -59.13 0.49
N TYR A 27 3.19 -58.30 1.37
CA TYR A 27 2.28 -58.81 2.40
C TYR A 27 1.02 -57.95 2.43
N LEU A 28 -0.12 -58.62 2.10
CA LEU A 28 -1.48 -58.17 2.38
C LEU A 28 -2.02 -58.99 3.58
N PRO A 29 -3.02 -58.46 4.32
CA PRO A 29 -4.28 -59.19 4.28
C PRO A 29 -5.50 -58.29 3.94
N ALA A 30 -6.43 -58.98 3.32
CA ALA A 30 -7.69 -58.53 2.80
C ALA A 30 -8.76 -58.28 3.89
N SER A 31 -9.68 -57.33 3.61
CA SER A 31 -11.13 -57.61 3.76
C SER A 31 -11.99 -56.44 3.26
N ALA A 32 -13.01 -56.81 2.50
CA ALA A 32 -14.32 -56.22 2.29
C ALA A 32 -14.50 -55.09 1.26
N THR A 33 -14.88 -55.50 0.06
CA THR A 33 -15.62 -54.73 -0.94
C THR A 33 -17.14 -54.90 -0.74
N PRO A 34 -17.98 -53.89 -0.93
CA PRO A 34 -19.39 -54.03 -1.29
C PRO A 34 -19.58 -53.87 -2.82
N PRO A 35 -20.63 -54.42 -3.41
CA PRO A 35 -20.74 -54.64 -4.85
C PRO A 35 -21.28 -53.42 -5.59
N PHE A 36 -20.68 -53.12 -6.72
CA PHE A 36 -21.22 -52.16 -7.70
C PHE A 36 -22.36 -52.80 -8.50
N GLY A 37 -23.57 -52.26 -8.31
CA GLY A 37 -24.70 -52.53 -9.18
C GLY A 37 -24.56 -51.76 -10.49
N SER A 38 -24.57 -52.49 -11.62
CA SER A 38 -24.62 -51.92 -12.96
C SER A 38 -26.01 -51.36 -13.25
N MET A 39 -26.11 -50.05 -13.38
CA MET A 39 -27.31 -49.34 -13.82
C MET A 39 -27.26 -49.15 -15.34
N TYR A 40 -28.01 -49.99 -16.08
CA TYR A 40 -28.22 -49.78 -17.51
C TYR A 40 -29.24 -48.65 -17.72
N ILE A 41 -28.76 -47.49 -18.24
CA ILE A 41 -29.63 -46.42 -18.73
C ILE A 41 -29.93 -46.70 -20.20
N LYS A 42 -31.21 -46.98 -20.52
CA LYS A 42 -31.72 -47.04 -21.89
C LYS A 42 -31.62 -45.67 -22.54
N ALA A 43 -30.83 -45.54 -23.60
CA ALA A 43 -30.80 -44.35 -24.45
C ALA A 43 -32.13 -44.23 -25.20
N THR A 44 -32.93 -43.26 -24.81
CA THR A 44 -34.01 -42.71 -25.65
C THR A 44 -33.52 -41.51 -26.42
N SER A 45 -33.73 -41.52 -27.73
CA SER A 45 -33.30 -40.54 -28.69
C SER A 45 -33.76 -39.12 -28.35
N PHE A 46 -32.81 -38.22 -28.06
CA PHE A 46 -33.05 -36.76 -28.11
C PHE A 46 -32.46 -36.18 -29.39
N SER A 47 -33.33 -35.80 -30.27
CA SER A 47 -33.00 -35.09 -31.49
C SER A 47 -32.82 -33.58 -31.20
N LYS A 48 -31.67 -33.05 -31.67
CA LYS A 48 -31.39 -31.63 -31.96
C LYS A 48 -31.56 -30.64 -30.79
N VAL A 49 -30.54 -30.61 -29.91
CA VAL A 49 -30.16 -29.39 -29.20
C VAL A 49 -29.00 -28.77 -29.96
N PRO A 50 -29.04 -27.49 -30.35
CA PRO A 50 -28.00 -26.91 -31.17
C PRO A 50 -26.68 -26.87 -30.41
N HIS A 51 -25.61 -27.30 -31.05
CA HIS A 51 -24.23 -27.39 -30.52
C HIS A 51 -23.72 -26.07 -29.93
N ILE A 52 -24.34 -24.96 -30.21
CA ILE A 52 -24.06 -23.62 -29.68
C ILE A 52 -24.33 -23.51 -28.17
N LEU A 53 -25.37 -24.16 -27.62
CA LEU A 53 -25.68 -24.14 -26.19
C LEU A 53 -24.69 -25.01 -25.37
N LEU A 54 -24.15 -26.07 -25.96
CA LEU A 54 -23.15 -26.92 -25.30
C LEU A 54 -21.77 -26.23 -25.24
N ILE A 55 -21.41 -25.47 -26.28
CA ILE A 55 -20.17 -24.68 -26.33
C ILE A 55 -20.28 -23.50 -25.34
N PHE A 56 -21.43 -22.85 -25.20
CA PHE A 56 -21.64 -21.79 -24.22
C PHE A 56 -21.63 -22.30 -22.76
N ALA A 57 -22.20 -23.48 -22.49
CA ALA A 57 -22.14 -24.12 -21.17
C ALA A 57 -20.73 -24.61 -20.80
N LEU A 58 -19.95 -25.10 -21.77
CA LEU A 58 -18.54 -25.48 -21.58
C LEU A 58 -17.64 -24.26 -21.42
N SER A 59 -17.92 -23.15 -22.08
CA SER A 59 -17.16 -21.89 -21.89
C SER A 59 -17.47 -21.22 -20.54
N LEU A 60 -18.70 -21.30 -20.03
CA LEU A 60 -19.08 -20.84 -18.70
C LEU A 60 -18.51 -21.70 -17.57
N LEU A 61 -18.34 -23.02 -17.79
CA LEU A 61 -17.66 -23.91 -16.83
C LEU A 61 -16.13 -23.79 -16.88
N ALA A 62 -15.57 -23.37 -18.00
CA ALA A 62 -14.12 -23.09 -18.11
C ALA A 62 -13.74 -21.73 -17.51
N SER A 63 -14.64 -20.77 -17.44
CA SER A 63 -14.38 -19.46 -16.86
C SER A 63 -14.39 -19.42 -15.33
N SER A 64 -15.03 -20.37 -14.67
CA SER A 64 -15.08 -20.43 -13.20
C SER A 64 -13.86 -21.11 -12.54
N SER A 65 -12.98 -21.77 -13.30
CA SER A 65 -11.76 -22.41 -12.78
C SER A 65 -10.46 -21.62 -12.99
N LEU A 66 -10.52 -20.43 -13.61
CA LEU A 66 -9.33 -19.59 -13.85
C LEU A 66 -8.97 -18.64 -12.70
N TRP A 67 -9.79 -18.54 -11.65
CA TRP A 67 -9.56 -17.60 -10.55
C TRP A 67 -8.81 -18.17 -9.33
N ALA A 68 -8.41 -19.43 -9.37
CA ALA A 68 -7.83 -20.13 -8.21
C ALA A 68 -6.38 -20.59 -8.38
N GLN A 69 -5.61 -20.00 -9.29
CA GLN A 69 -4.16 -20.16 -9.26
C GLN A 69 -3.50 -18.81 -9.01
N VAL A 70 -3.38 -18.45 -7.73
CA VAL A 70 -2.31 -17.58 -7.28
C VAL A 70 -1.00 -18.32 -7.60
N GLY A 71 -0.47 -18.07 -8.80
CA GLY A 71 0.77 -18.69 -9.26
C GLY A 71 1.96 -18.11 -8.48
N TRP A 72 2.19 -18.67 -7.30
CA TRP A 72 3.40 -18.43 -6.53
C TRP A 72 4.58 -18.82 -7.43
N ASN A 73 5.37 -17.82 -7.90
CA ASN A 73 6.51 -17.94 -8.82
C ASN A 73 6.19 -17.96 -10.33
N LYS A 74 5.06 -17.46 -10.80
CA LYS A 74 4.89 -17.28 -12.24
C LYS A 74 5.84 -16.17 -12.72
N ALA A 75 6.64 -16.49 -13.74
CA ALA A 75 7.50 -15.53 -14.45
C ALA A 75 6.85 -15.12 -15.78
N TYR A 76 7.06 -13.87 -16.18
CA TYR A 76 6.50 -13.28 -17.38
C TYR A 76 7.63 -12.70 -18.24
N GLU A 77 7.44 -12.61 -19.56
CA GLU A 77 8.49 -12.22 -20.52
C GLU A 77 8.30 -10.82 -21.09
N ASN A 78 7.04 -10.37 -21.25
CA ASN A 78 6.74 -9.16 -22.02
C ASN A 78 6.30 -7.97 -21.20
N GLY A 79 5.76 -8.20 -19.99
CA GLY A 79 5.32 -7.10 -19.15
C GLY A 79 4.61 -7.59 -17.90
N LEU A 80 4.68 -6.80 -16.83
CA LEU A 80 4.10 -7.14 -15.54
C LEU A 80 3.64 -5.90 -14.80
N VAL A 81 2.44 -6.00 -14.23
CA VAL A 81 1.82 -5.01 -13.34
C VAL A 81 1.52 -5.67 -12.01
N VAL A 82 1.95 -5.08 -10.91
CA VAL A 82 1.63 -5.54 -9.56
C VAL A 82 1.01 -4.39 -8.77
N SER A 83 -0.21 -4.55 -8.31
CA SER A 83 -0.91 -3.55 -7.50
C SER A 83 -1.70 -4.19 -6.35
N ALA A 84 -2.24 -3.35 -5.48
CA ALA A 84 -3.08 -3.77 -4.35
C ALA A 84 -4.48 -4.27 -4.78
N GLU A 85 -4.82 -4.21 -6.09
CA GLU A 85 -6.15 -4.51 -6.58
C GLU A 85 -6.10 -5.22 -7.94
N GLY A 86 -6.82 -6.36 -8.06
CA GLY A 86 -6.74 -7.24 -9.23
C GLY A 86 -7.24 -6.60 -10.50
N VAL A 87 -8.38 -5.92 -10.45
CA VAL A 87 -8.99 -5.26 -11.61
C VAL A 87 -8.06 -4.17 -12.16
N ALA A 88 -7.44 -3.38 -11.28
CA ALA A 88 -6.49 -2.35 -11.69
C ALA A 88 -5.21 -2.94 -12.30
N SER A 89 -4.69 -4.05 -11.77
CA SER A 89 -3.55 -4.77 -12.37
C SER A 89 -3.87 -5.28 -13.77
N GLU A 90 -5.07 -5.82 -14.00
CA GLU A 90 -5.52 -6.28 -15.31
C GLU A 90 -5.72 -5.12 -16.29
N VAL A 91 -6.20 -3.95 -15.84
CA VAL A 91 -6.25 -2.73 -16.66
C VAL A 91 -4.85 -2.37 -17.14
N GLY A 92 -3.86 -2.31 -16.25
CA GLY A 92 -2.47 -2.01 -16.62
C GLY A 92 -1.89 -3.02 -17.62
N ARG A 93 -2.11 -4.32 -17.38
CA ARG A 93 -1.69 -5.39 -18.31
C ARG A 93 -2.31 -5.21 -19.71
N HIS A 94 -3.58 -4.85 -19.76
CA HIS A 94 -4.28 -4.62 -21.03
C HIS A 94 -3.67 -3.43 -21.81
N ILE A 95 -3.36 -2.32 -21.13
CA ILE A 95 -2.67 -1.18 -21.74
C ILE A 95 -1.30 -1.58 -22.29
N LEU A 96 -0.51 -2.36 -21.53
CA LEU A 96 0.77 -2.88 -22.03
C LEU A 96 0.59 -3.75 -23.29
N GLN A 97 -0.42 -4.61 -23.34
CA GLN A 97 -0.73 -5.46 -24.49
C GLN A 97 -1.23 -4.67 -25.72
N GLN A 98 -1.81 -3.49 -25.52
CA GLN A 98 -2.17 -2.57 -26.61
C GLN A 98 -0.97 -1.79 -27.18
N GLY A 99 0.22 -1.98 -26.62
CA GLY A 99 1.46 -1.31 -27.04
C GLY A 99 1.78 -0.05 -26.26
N GLY A 100 1.05 0.22 -25.17
CA GLY A 100 1.40 1.27 -24.20
C GLY A 100 2.67 0.91 -23.44
N ASN A 101 3.43 1.92 -23.02
CA ASN A 101 4.61 1.74 -22.18
C ASN A 101 4.25 1.67 -20.69
N ALA A 102 5.25 1.50 -19.82
CA ALA A 102 5.05 1.40 -18.38
C ALA A 102 4.39 2.65 -17.76
N VAL A 103 4.62 3.84 -18.32
CA VAL A 103 3.98 5.10 -17.86
C VAL A 103 2.52 5.15 -18.26
N ASP A 104 2.16 4.75 -19.49
CA ASP A 104 0.77 4.64 -19.94
C ASP A 104 -0.02 3.68 -19.04
N ALA A 105 0.55 2.50 -18.78
CA ALA A 105 -0.05 1.52 -17.88
C ALA A 105 -0.19 2.07 -16.44
N ALA A 106 0.81 2.82 -15.95
CA ALA A 106 0.76 3.42 -14.62
C ALA A 106 -0.36 4.46 -14.48
N ILE A 107 -0.58 5.27 -15.51
CA ILE A 107 -1.69 6.24 -15.56
C ILE A 107 -3.05 5.51 -15.51
N ALA A 108 -3.21 4.48 -16.33
CA ALA A 108 -4.47 3.72 -16.36
C ALA A 108 -4.74 2.99 -15.03
N VAL A 109 -3.70 2.41 -14.40
CA VAL A 109 -3.77 1.78 -13.06
C VAL A 109 -4.15 2.81 -12.00
N GLN A 110 -3.55 4.02 -12.02
CA GLN A 110 -3.87 5.08 -11.06
C GLN A 110 -5.36 5.44 -11.09
N PHE A 111 -5.94 5.65 -12.29
CA PHE A 111 -7.35 5.97 -12.44
C PHE A 111 -8.27 4.76 -12.15
N ALA A 112 -7.86 3.55 -12.49
CA ALA A 112 -8.59 2.33 -12.13
C ALA A 112 -8.64 2.14 -10.60
N LEU A 113 -7.52 2.37 -9.89
CA LEU A 113 -7.46 2.34 -8.43
C LEU A 113 -8.34 3.42 -7.77
N ALA A 114 -8.49 4.59 -8.40
CA ALA A 114 -9.41 5.62 -7.90
C ALA A 114 -10.88 5.13 -7.89
N VAL A 115 -11.24 4.18 -8.74
CA VAL A 115 -12.56 3.54 -8.80
C VAL A 115 -12.63 2.31 -7.88
N THR A 116 -11.65 1.40 -7.99
CA THR A 116 -11.73 0.05 -7.38
C THR A 116 -11.13 -0.02 -5.99
N LEU A 117 -10.39 0.98 -5.55
CA LEU A 117 -9.77 1.04 -4.21
C LEU A 117 -10.05 2.38 -3.50
N PRO A 118 -11.31 2.78 -3.28
CA PRO A 118 -11.65 4.13 -2.81
C PRO A 118 -11.06 4.50 -1.45
N ARG A 119 -10.57 3.52 -0.68
CA ARG A 119 -9.88 3.78 0.61
C ARG A 119 -8.49 4.40 0.47
N ALA A 120 -7.84 4.29 -0.71
CA ALA A 120 -6.45 4.73 -0.93
C ALA A 120 -6.17 5.20 -2.37
N GLY A 121 -6.72 4.52 -3.40
CA GLY A 121 -6.71 4.99 -4.79
C GLY A 121 -7.58 6.25 -4.92
N ASN A 122 -7.14 7.25 -5.70
CA ASN A 122 -7.73 8.56 -5.55
C ASN A 122 -7.62 9.46 -6.78
N LEU A 123 -8.50 10.47 -6.81
CA LEU A 123 -8.36 11.74 -7.56
C LEU A 123 -8.12 12.90 -6.58
N GLY A 124 -8.72 12.82 -5.40
CA GLY A 124 -8.68 13.87 -4.36
C GLY A 124 -7.49 13.77 -3.41
N GLY A 125 -6.42 13.08 -3.80
CA GLY A 125 -5.18 12.89 -3.06
C GLY A 125 -3.95 13.23 -3.89
N GLY A 126 -2.81 12.58 -3.58
CA GLY A 126 -1.55 12.77 -4.27
C GLY A 126 -0.60 11.60 -4.14
N GLY A 127 0.68 11.83 -4.46
CA GLY A 127 1.66 10.77 -4.43
C GLY A 127 2.99 11.10 -5.08
N PHE A 128 3.75 10.04 -5.34
CA PHE A 128 5.08 10.08 -5.96
C PHE A 128 5.25 8.99 -7.02
N MET A 129 5.98 9.33 -8.08
CA MET A 129 6.40 8.38 -9.12
C MET A 129 7.93 8.38 -9.22
N VAL A 130 8.52 7.20 -9.38
CA VAL A 130 9.88 7.01 -9.89
C VAL A 130 9.78 6.20 -11.17
N ALA A 131 10.45 6.64 -12.22
CA ALA A 131 10.52 5.98 -13.51
C ALA A 131 11.97 5.76 -13.92
N HIS A 132 12.26 4.60 -14.51
CA HIS A 132 13.53 4.27 -15.17
C HIS A 132 13.20 3.79 -16.57
N MET A 133 13.53 4.60 -17.56
CA MET A 133 13.22 4.31 -18.95
C MET A 133 14.33 3.44 -19.59
N ALA A 134 13.97 2.71 -20.62
CA ALA A 134 14.88 1.79 -21.34
C ALA A 134 16.10 2.51 -21.96
N ASP A 135 15.99 3.81 -22.24
CA ASP A 135 17.10 4.64 -22.71
C ASP A 135 18.07 5.08 -21.61
N GLY A 136 17.84 4.68 -20.37
CA GLY A 136 18.62 5.04 -19.20
C GLY A 136 18.16 6.33 -18.51
N THR A 137 17.12 7.00 -19.01
CA THR A 137 16.55 8.17 -18.34
C THR A 137 15.90 7.77 -17.01
N VAL A 138 16.32 8.40 -15.91
CA VAL A 138 15.67 8.23 -14.60
C VAL A 138 14.98 9.55 -14.24
N ALA A 139 13.77 9.46 -13.70
CA ALA A 139 12.99 10.62 -13.32
C ALA A 139 12.14 10.35 -12.08
N SER A 140 11.94 11.36 -11.24
CA SER A 140 10.98 11.31 -10.16
C SER A 140 9.99 12.47 -10.23
N LEU A 141 8.70 12.18 -10.05
CA LEU A 141 7.62 13.16 -10.09
C LEU A 141 6.95 13.26 -8.71
N ASP A 142 6.93 14.46 -8.19
CA ASP A 142 6.27 14.86 -6.95
C ASP A 142 4.90 15.46 -7.28
N PHE A 143 3.85 14.69 -7.05
CA PHE A 143 2.47 15.16 -7.11
C PHE A 143 1.79 15.07 -5.72
N ARG A 144 2.61 15.28 -4.66
CA ARG A 144 2.16 15.40 -3.27
C ARG A 144 1.20 16.57 -3.13
N GLU A 145 0.24 16.45 -2.24
CA GLU A 145 -0.69 17.50 -1.88
C GLU A 145 0.04 18.75 -1.36
N ARG A 146 -0.63 19.90 -1.43
CA ARG A 146 -0.12 21.18 -0.90
C ARG A 146 -1.09 21.75 0.13
N ALA A 147 -0.56 22.41 1.14
CA ALA A 147 -1.40 23.19 2.06
C ALA A 147 -2.14 24.30 1.29
N PRO A 148 -3.44 24.51 1.52
CA PRO A 148 -4.20 25.63 0.94
C PRO A 148 -3.58 26.99 1.27
N GLY A 149 -3.83 28.01 0.45
CA GLY A 149 -3.33 29.36 0.64
C GLY A 149 -3.76 30.05 1.94
N LEU A 150 -4.89 29.62 2.51
CA LEU A 150 -5.39 30.11 3.80
C LEU A 150 -4.89 29.30 5.00
N ALA A 151 -4.15 28.22 4.79
CA ALA A 151 -3.58 27.44 5.89
C ALA A 151 -2.52 28.24 6.64
N HIS A 152 -2.46 28.07 7.94
CA HIS A 152 -1.48 28.72 8.80
C HIS A 152 -1.00 27.79 9.92
N ARG A 153 0.18 28.13 10.47
CA ARG A 153 0.92 27.27 11.40
C ARG A 153 0.09 26.71 12.55
N ASP A 154 -0.77 27.53 13.13
CA ASP A 154 -1.49 27.22 14.36
C ASP A 154 -2.98 26.88 14.12
N MET A 155 -3.37 26.57 12.86
CA MET A 155 -4.77 26.36 12.49
C MET A 155 -5.48 25.20 13.23
N TYR A 156 -4.72 24.31 13.83
CA TYR A 156 -5.24 23.19 14.62
C TYR A 156 -5.07 23.36 16.12
N LEU A 157 -4.67 24.55 16.60
CA LEU A 157 -4.57 24.83 18.02
C LEU A 157 -5.82 25.54 18.52
N ASN A 158 -6.29 25.20 19.73
CA ASN A 158 -7.30 25.99 20.43
C ASN A 158 -6.68 27.29 21.00
N PRO A 159 -7.46 28.22 21.51
CA PRO A 159 -6.95 29.48 22.13
C PRO A 159 -5.94 29.27 23.25
N ASP A 160 -5.95 28.11 23.92
CA ASP A 160 -5.00 27.76 24.97
C ASP A 160 -3.70 27.11 24.40
N GLY A 161 -3.56 27.06 23.08
CA GLY A 161 -2.40 26.49 22.39
C GLY A 161 -2.38 24.95 22.37
N LYS A 162 -3.49 24.28 22.68
CA LYS A 162 -3.59 22.82 22.66
C LYS A 162 -4.03 22.32 21.29
N TYR A 163 -3.33 21.31 20.76
CA TYR A 163 -3.64 20.64 19.49
C TYR A 163 -4.99 19.91 19.52
N LEU A 164 -5.84 20.21 18.54
CA LEU A 164 -7.14 19.59 18.28
C LEU A 164 -7.00 18.57 17.15
N SER A 165 -6.53 17.39 17.49
CA SER A 165 -6.10 16.36 16.52
C SER A 165 -7.19 15.87 15.56
N ASP A 166 -8.46 16.03 15.88
CA ASP A 166 -9.55 15.55 15.02
C ASP A 166 -9.78 16.47 13.82
N LEU A 167 -9.39 17.76 13.94
CA LEU A 167 -9.50 18.73 12.85
C LEU A 167 -8.54 18.45 11.69
N SER A 168 -7.39 17.83 11.97
CA SER A 168 -6.43 17.44 10.92
C SER A 168 -6.74 16.09 10.28
N LYS A 169 -7.67 15.30 10.88
CA LYS A 169 -7.94 13.92 10.45
C LYS A 169 -9.23 13.76 9.67
N THR A 170 -10.26 14.56 10.00
CA THR A 170 -11.61 14.35 9.49
C THR A 170 -12.24 15.69 9.08
N GLY A 171 -12.93 15.70 7.93
CA GLY A 171 -13.63 16.88 7.43
C GLY A 171 -12.73 17.79 6.58
N ALA A 172 -13.29 18.95 6.21
CA ALA A 172 -12.72 19.81 5.17
C ALA A 172 -11.43 20.53 5.58
N LEU A 173 -11.21 20.82 6.86
CA LEU A 173 -9.96 21.41 7.35
C LEU A 173 -8.75 20.48 7.23
N ALA A 174 -8.99 19.15 7.14
CA ALA A 174 -7.93 18.16 7.00
C ALA A 174 -7.38 18.06 5.57
N VAL A 175 -8.01 18.72 4.58
CA VAL A 175 -7.76 18.49 3.15
C VAL A 175 -6.63 19.36 2.64
N GLY A 176 -5.61 18.73 2.05
CA GLY A 176 -4.60 19.37 1.21
C GLY A 176 -5.07 19.46 -0.25
N VAL A 177 -4.57 20.42 -1.01
CA VAL A 177 -4.87 20.60 -2.43
C VAL A 177 -4.43 19.37 -3.20
N PRO A 178 -5.33 18.64 -3.89
CA PRO A 178 -5.02 17.38 -4.55
C PRO A 178 -4.02 17.51 -5.70
N GLY A 179 -3.19 16.47 -5.91
CA GLY A 179 -2.13 16.47 -6.92
C GLY A 179 -2.22 15.38 -7.98
N THR A 180 -3.00 14.33 -7.75
CA THR A 180 -3.01 13.12 -8.59
C THR A 180 -3.25 13.41 -10.06
N VAL A 181 -4.27 14.20 -10.41
CA VAL A 181 -4.63 14.44 -11.81
C VAL A 181 -3.53 15.23 -12.53
N ASP A 182 -2.97 16.28 -11.92
CA ASP A 182 -1.87 17.06 -12.50
C ASP A 182 -0.61 16.19 -12.69
N GLY A 183 -0.31 15.34 -11.70
CA GLY A 183 0.80 14.39 -11.78
C GLY A 183 0.67 13.44 -12.97
N MET A 184 -0.50 12.84 -13.18
CA MET A 184 -0.73 11.92 -14.29
C MET A 184 -0.69 12.64 -15.65
N VAL A 185 -1.25 13.84 -15.76
CA VAL A 185 -1.16 14.66 -16.98
C VAL A 185 0.31 15.02 -17.29
N LYS A 186 1.09 15.42 -16.27
CA LYS A 186 2.51 15.77 -16.43
C LYS A 186 3.37 14.54 -16.77
N ALA A 187 3.07 13.36 -16.20
CA ALA A 187 3.73 12.11 -16.56
C ALA A 187 3.45 11.71 -18.02
N HIS A 188 2.18 11.79 -18.43
CA HIS A 188 1.76 11.53 -19.82
C HIS A 188 2.46 12.47 -20.82
N ALA A 189 2.48 13.77 -20.52
CA ALA A 189 3.11 14.77 -21.40
C ALA A 189 4.60 14.53 -21.65
N ARG A 190 5.31 13.88 -20.72
CA ARG A 190 6.74 13.59 -20.84
C ARG A 190 7.04 12.21 -21.42
N PHE A 191 6.30 11.20 -21.05
CA PHE A 191 6.62 9.79 -21.32
C PHE A 191 5.47 9.00 -21.94
N GLY A 192 4.25 9.55 -22.04
CA GLY A 192 3.11 8.86 -22.60
C GLY A 192 3.29 8.55 -24.09
N SER A 193 2.81 7.41 -24.53
CA SER A 193 2.85 6.95 -25.92
C SER A 193 1.47 6.70 -26.52
N LEU A 194 0.48 6.31 -25.72
CA LEU A 194 -0.90 6.14 -26.15
C LEU A 194 -1.72 7.43 -25.92
N PRO A 195 -2.82 7.61 -26.66
CA PRO A 195 -3.73 8.75 -26.44
C PRO A 195 -4.26 8.79 -25.01
N TRP A 196 -4.23 9.96 -24.38
CA TRP A 196 -4.70 10.20 -23.01
C TRP A 196 -6.08 9.62 -22.71
N THR A 197 -7.04 9.78 -23.65
CA THR A 197 -8.40 9.30 -23.51
C THR A 197 -8.51 7.78 -23.45
N GLU A 198 -7.59 7.06 -24.12
CA GLU A 198 -7.55 5.59 -24.09
C GLU A 198 -7.09 5.08 -22.71
N LEU A 199 -6.22 5.81 -22.03
CA LEU A 199 -5.73 5.45 -20.69
C LEU A 199 -6.80 5.59 -19.60
N LEU A 200 -7.75 6.51 -19.78
CA LEU A 200 -8.83 6.73 -18.81
C LEU A 200 -10.08 5.88 -19.11
N ALA A 201 -10.24 5.42 -20.36
CA ALA A 201 -11.44 4.68 -20.80
C ALA A 201 -11.78 3.47 -19.90
N PRO A 202 -10.82 2.62 -19.45
CA PRO A 202 -11.13 1.51 -18.55
C PRO A 202 -11.68 1.97 -17.19
N ALA A 203 -11.12 3.02 -16.59
CA ALA A 203 -11.58 3.56 -15.32
C ALA A 203 -12.98 4.18 -15.44
N ILE A 204 -13.25 4.89 -16.55
CA ILE A 204 -14.58 5.44 -16.85
C ILE A 204 -15.62 4.30 -16.98
N ALA A 205 -15.28 3.22 -17.69
CA ALA A 205 -16.15 2.05 -17.83
C ALA A 205 -16.43 1.41 -16.46
N LEU A 206 -15.40 1.16 -15.66
CA LEU A 206 -15.53 0.60 -14.30
C LEU A 206 -16.41 1.46 -13.39
N ALA A 207 -16.26 2.77 -13.44
CA ALA A 207 -17.07 3.67 -12.61
C ALA A 207 -18.53 3.75 -13.11
N ARG A 208 -18.75 3.73 -14.44
CA ARG A 208 -20.07 3.84 -15.07
C ARG A 208 -20.84 2.53 -14.98
N GLU A 209 -20.21 1.42 -15.31
CA GLU A 209 -20.83 0.10 -15.35
C GLU A 209 -20.85 -0.58 -13.99
N GLY A 210 -19.92 -0.22 -13.10
CA GLY A 210 -19.73 -0.83 -11.80
C GLY A 210 -18.89 -2.12 -11.85
N TYR A 211 -18.56 -2.64 -10.68
CA TYR A 211 -17.82 -3.88 -10.50
C TYR A 211 -18.29 -4.61 -9.22
N ALA A 212 -17.97 -5.90 -9.11
CA ALA A 212 -18.29 -6.68 -7.93
C ALA A 212 -17.30 -6.39 -6.81
N LEU A 213 -17.78 -6.02 -5.61
CA LEU A 213 -16.93 -5.81 -4.43
C LEU A 213 -16.25 -7.12 -4.00
N SER A 214 -14.96 -7.04 -3.67
CA SER A 214 -14.29 -8.11 -2.93
C SER A 214 -14.72 -8.08 -1.46
N TYR A 215 -14.48 -9.18 -0.74
CA TYR A 215 -14.67 -9.26 0.71
C TYR A 215 -13.95 -8.11 1.45
N SER A 216 -12.71 -7.82 1.09
CA SER A 216 -11.90 -6.77 1.70
C SER A 216 -12.46 -5.37 1.43
N GLN A 217 -12.94 -5.10 0.21
CA GLN A 217 -13.57 -3.83 -0.14
C GLN A 217 -14.87 -3.63 0.64
N ALA A 218 -15.77 -4.62 0.64
CA ALA A 218 -17.02 -4.59 1.40
C ALA A 218 -16.76 -4.40 2.90
N SER A 219 -15.84 -5.18 3.48
CA SER A 219 -15.46 -5.08 4.89
C SER A 219 -14.89 -3.70 5.24
N SER A 220 -14.05 -3.12 4.36
CA SER A 220 -13.45 -1.80 4.56
C SER A 220 -14.49 -0.67 4.55
N LEU A 221 -15.46 -0.72 3.63
CA LEU A 221 -16.59 0.22 3.56
C LEU A 221 -17.46 0.12 4.83
N ASN A 222 -17.81 -1.10 5.24
CA ASN A 222 -18.63 -1.34 6.43
C ASN A 222 -17.94 -0.88 7.72
N TYR A 223 -16.64 -1.15 7.86
CA TYR A 223 -15.86 -0.71 9.02
C TYR A 223 -15.82 0.82 9.15
N THR A 224 -15.77 1.52 8.01
CA THR A 224 -15.68 2.99 7.98
C THR A 224 -17.06 3.67 7.98
N GLY A 225 -18.15 2.93 7.75
CA GLY A 225 -19.49 3.46 7.52
C GLY A 225 -19.93 4.56 8.48
N SER A 226 -19.77 4.38 9.78
CA SER A 226 -20.14 5.39 10.79
C SER A 226 -19.33 6.69 10.69
N ALA A 227 -18.11 6.65 10.17
CA ALA A 227 -17.29 7.84 9.96
C ALA A 227 -17.77 8.70 8.78
N PHE A 228 -18.56 8.15 7.87
CA PHE A 228 -19.22 8.89 6.79
C PHE A 228 -20.50 9.63 7.24
N ALA A 229 -21.03 9.28 8.42
CA ALA A 229 -22.31 9.80 8.91
C ALA A 229 -22.45 11.33 8.91
N PRO A 230 -21.42 12.14 9.26
CA PRO A 230 -21.52 13.60 9.24
C PRO A 230 -21.63 14.20 7.83
N PHE A 231 -21.24 13.48 6.78
CA PHE A 231 -21.07 14.00 5.43
C PHE A 231 -22.10 13.40 4.46
N GLU A 232 -23.03 14.21 3.99
CA GLU A 232 -24.14 13.76 3.14
C GLU A 232 -23.69 13.04 1.86
N ALA A 233 -22.75 13.63 1.13
CA ALA A 233 -22.22 13.02 -0.09
C ALA A 233 -21.50 11.70 0.19
N SER A 234 -20.76 11.60 1.30
CA SER A 234 -20.05 10.39 1.67
C SER A 234 -21.00 9.25 2.05
N ARG A 235 -22.11 9.57 2.76
CA ARG A 235 -23.18 8.58 2.99
C ARG A 235 -23.77 8.09 1.67
N LYS A 236 -24.06 9.01 0.75
CA LYS A 236 -24.65 8.69 -0.57
C LYS A 236 -23.78 7.72 -1.37
N TYR A 237 -22.45 7.89 -1.34
CA TYR A 237 -21.54 7.15 -2.22
C TYR A 237 -20.92 5.90 -1.55
N PHE A 238 -20.64 5.96 -0.26
CA PHE A 238 -19.77 4.98 0.42
C PHE A 238 -20.39 4.31 1.64
N TRP A 239 -21.65 4.61 1.93
CA TRP A 239 -22.39 3.91 2.97
C TRP A 239 -23.60 3.19 2.35
N ALA A 240 -23.76 1.91 2.68
CA ALA A 240 -24.86 1.13 2.13
C ALA A 240 -26.22 1.75 2.49
N PRO A 241 -27.19 1.74 1.57
CA PRO A 241 -28.48 2.36 1.77
C PRO A 241 -29.18 1.83 3.03
N CYS A 242 -29.65 2.75 3.89
CA CYS A 242 -30.54 2.37 4.97
C CYS A 242 -31.94 2.14 4.39
N GLU A 243 -32.41 0.91 4.41
CA GLU A 243 -33.79 0.59 4.03
C GLU A 243 -34.73 1.17 5.11
N LYS A 244 -35.64 2.04 4.72
CA LYS A 244 -36.76 2.38 5.63
C LYS A 244 -37.49 1.07 5.92
N PRO A 245 -37.75 0.73 7.20
CA PRO A 245 -38.52 -0.46 7.52
C PRO A 245 -39.83 -0.38 6.75
N SER A 246 -40.06 -1.33 5.83
CA SER A 246 -41.35 -1.47 5.18
C SER A 246 -42.35 -1.73 6.31
N VAL A 247 -43.26 -0.79 6.51
CA VAL A 247 -44.39 -0.98 7.44
C VAL A 247 -45.23 -2.11 6.90
N SER A 248 -44.88 -3.33 7.27
CA SER A 248 -45.70 -4.50 7.03
C SER A 248 -46.92 -4.39 7.93
N THR A 249 -48.02 -3.92 7.35
CA THR A 249 -49.36 -4.03 7.95
C THR A 249 -49.76 -5.52 7.93
N ASN A 250 -49.22 -6.31 8.82
CA ASN A 250 -49.78 -7.61 9.18
C ASN A 250 -50.31 -7.56 10.61
N THR A 251 -51.57 -7.18 10.72
CA THR A 251 -52.40 -7.43 11.90
C THR A 251 -52.71 -8.88 11.98
N ALA A 252 -52.06 -9.63 12.89
CA ALA A 252 -52.60 -10.91 13.38
C ALA A 252 -52.02 -11.30 14.73
N MET A 253 -52.89 -11.25 15.71
CA MET A 253 -53.04 -12.08 16.91
C MET A 253 -51.92 -12.14 17.95
N ALA A 254 -52.23 -11.43 19.03
CA ALA A 254 -51.69 -11.68 20.36
C ALA A 254 -52.10 -13.05 20.89
N THR A 255 -51.18 -13.80 21.45
CA THR A 255 -51.46 -14.80 22.50
C THR A 255 -50.42 -14.72 23.61
N ASN A 256 -50.95 -14.52 24.80
CA ASN A 256 -50.29 -14.44 26.10
C ASN A 256 -49.48 -15.68 26.44
N VAL A 257 -48.27 -15.51 26.99
CA VAL A 257 -47.74 -16.45 28.01
C VAL A 257 -46.99 -15.63 29.09
N ALA A 258 -47.22 -16.07 30.31
CA ALA A 258 -47.04 -15.41 31.56
C ALA A 258 -45.58 -15.28 32.06
N LYS A 259 -45.47 -14.31 32.99
CA LYS A 259 -44.36 -14.01 33.91
C LYS A 259 -43.78 -15.26 34.62
N SER A 260 -42.47 -15.27 34.80
CA SER A 260 -41.81 -15.87 35.95
C SER A 260 -40.70 -14.94 36.45
N THR A 261 -40.91 -14.42 37.64
CA THR A 261 -39.96 -13.70 38.47
C THR A 261 -38.98 -14.66 39.13
N ASN A 262 -37.68 -14.33 39.12
CA ASN A 262 -36.83 -14.69 40.26
C ASN A 262 -35.70 -13.69 40.48
N THR A 263 -35.74 -13.09 41.63
CA THR A 263 -34.73 -12.28 42.28
C THR A 263 -33.64 -13.16 42.90
N SER A 264 -32.38 -12.78 42.76
CA SER A 264 -31.37 -13.01 43.79
C SER A 264 -30.22 -12.01 43.71
N THR A 265 -30.05 -11.31 44.81
CA THR A 265 -29.01 -10.39 45.18
C THR A 265 -27.70 -11.11 45.50
N SER A 266 -26.57 -10.55 45.10
CA SER A 266 -25.33 -10.55 45.93
C SER A 266 -24.30 -9.53 45.40
N ASN A 267 -23.73 -8.81 46.32
CA ASN A 267 -22.88 -7.64 46.24
C ASN A 267 -21.39 -7.96 45.93
N PRO A 268 -20.54 -6.98 45.62
CA PRO A 268 -19.29 -7.12 44.86
C PRO A 268 -18.05 -7.21 45.75
N THR A 269 -17.01 -7.87 45.20
CA THR A 269 -15.63 -7.75 45.73
C THR A 269 -14.69 -7.26 44.65
N ASN A 270 -13.89 -6.29 45.05
CA ASN A 270 -12.84 -5.61 44.29
C ASN A 270 -11.82 -6.60 43.65
N ALA A 271 -11.53 -6.38 42.37
CA ALA A 271 -10.27 -6.81 41.77
C ALA A 271 -9.77 -5.76 40.78
N THR A 272 -8.58 -5.30 41.03
CA THR A 272 -7.78 -4.33 40.28
C THR A 272 -7.60 -4.76 38.82
N LYS A 273 -7.99 -3.88 37.89
CA LYS A 273 -7.75 -4.06 36.45
C LYS A 273 -6.32 -3.60 36.11
N ALA A 274 -5.50 -4.53 35.65
CA ALA A 274 -4.32 -4.23 34.83
C ALA A 274 -4.81 -3.95 33.40
N ASN A 275 -4.40 -2.82 32.83
CA ASN A 275 -4.68 -2.46 31.44
C ASN A 275 -3.80 -3.30 30.50
N ASP A 276 -4.39 -4.19 29.76
CA ASP A 276 -3.83 -4.89 28.61
C ASP A 276 -4.49 -4.31 27.32
N PRO A 277 -3.75 -3.66 26.41
CA PRO A 277 -4.26 -3.23 25.14
C PRO A 277 -3.88 -4.23 24.02
N GLY A 278 -4.43 -5.42 24.09
CA GLY A 278 -4.25 -6.42 23.05
C GLY A 278 -5.42 -7.37 23.00
N ALA A 279 -6.12 -7.33 21.89
CA ALA A 279 -7.26 -8.12 21.47
C ALA A 279 -8.62 -7.47 21.75
N GLU A 280 -9.28 -7.16 20.61
CA GLU A 280 -10.63 -7.67 20.40
C GLU A 280 -11.11 -7.22 19.02
N VAL A 281 -11.12 -8.15 18.08
CA VAL A 281 -12.12 -8.13 17.02
C VAL A 281 -13.42 -8.49 17.72
N ALA A 282 -14.01 -7.54 18.40
CA ALA A 282 -15.37 -7.66 18.90
C ALA A 282 -16.30 -7.10 17.83
N ILE A 283 -17.10 -7.98 17.25
CA ILE A 283 -18.30 -7.63 16.50
C ILE A 283 -19.19 -6.87 17.49
N MET A 284 -19.08 -5.54 17.48
CA MET A 284 -19.98 -4.68 18.24
C MET A 284 -21.28 -4.48 17.44
N SER A 285 -22.25 -5.35 17.66
CA SER A 285 -23.66 -4.99 17.50
C SER A 285 -24.10 -4.20 18.74
N GLY A 286 -23.67 -2.96 18.83
CA GLY A 286 -24.11 -2.03 19.87
C GLY A 286 -25.39 -1.32 19.42
N LYS A 287 -26.54 -1.89 19.77
CA LYS A 287 -27.79 -1.11 19.79
C LYS A 287 -27.78 -0.23 21.03
N ASP A 288 -27.77 1.09 20.84
CA ASP A 288 -28.16 2.03 21.89
C ASP A 288 -29.70 2.09 21.91
N PRO A 289 -30.38 1.66 22.98
CA PRO A 289 -31.85 1.56 23.01
C PRO A 289 -32.59 2.90 23.15
N GLU A 290 -31.89 4.01 23.25
CA GLU A 290 -32.54 5.32 23.54
C GLU A 290 -32.46 6.33 22.38
N ASN A 291 -31.91 5.99 21.22
CA ASN A 291 -31.89 6.89 20.07
C ASN A 291 -32.82 6.37 18.93
N PRO A 292 -34.01 7.00 18.71
CA PRO A 292 -34.97 6.53 17.71
C PRO A 292 -34.60 6.79 16.25
N THR A 293 -33.33 7.13 15.95
CA THR A 293 -32.81 7.39 14.59
C THR A 293 -31.90 6.29 14.05
N ASP A 294 -31.74 5.14 14.74
CA ASP A 294 -31.03 3.98 14.19
C ASP A 294 -31.91 3.28 13.13
N GLU A 295 -31.96 3.88 11.93
CA GLU A 295 -32.33 3.15 10.72
C GLU A 295 -31.30 2.01 10.58
N ALA A 296 -31.76 0.77 10.56
CA ALA A 296 -30.89 -0.39 10.36
C ALA A 296 -30.30 -0.35 8.94
N CYS A 297 -29.11 0.26 8.80
CA CYS A 297 -28.40 0.24 7.53
C CYS A 297 -27.90 -1.19 7.27
N ARG A 298 -28.10 -1.68 6.05
CA ARG A 298 -27.50 -2.94 5.63
C ARG A 298 -25.98 -2.77 5.46
N ALA A 299 -25.24 -3.86 5.57
CA ALA A 299 -23.84 -3.90 5.22
C ALA A 299 -23.66 -4.18 3.71
N PHE A 300 -22.56 -3.70 3.12
CA PHE A 300 -22.10 -4.17 1.81
C PHE A 300 -21.68 -5.63 1.90
N GLU A 301 -21.94 -6.41 0.84
CA GLU A 301 -21.60 -7.82 0.75
C GLU A 301 -20.55 -8.09 -0.32
N GLU A 302 -19.79 -9.17 -0.17
CA GLU A 302 -18.90 -9.66 -1.23
C GLU A 302 -19.73 -10.02 -2.47
N GLY A 303 -19.26 -9.62 -3.64
CA GLY A 303 -19.94 -9.80 -4.91
C GLY A 303 -21.02 -8.75 -5.19
N GLU A 304 -21.31 -7.84 -4.26
CA GLU A 304 -22.25 -6.75 -4.49
C GLU A 304 -21.76 -5.82 -5.60
N HIS A 305 -22.66 -5.42 -6.48
CA HIS A 305 -22.36 -4.52 -7.59
C HIS A 305 -22.22 -3.08 -7.09
N PHE A 306 -21.02 -2.53 -7.22
CA PHE A 306 -20.70 -1.17 -6.78
C PHE A 306 -20.48 -0.25 -7.97
N GLN A 307 -21.33 0.76 -8.12
CA GLN A 307 -21.35 1.70 -9.23
C GLN A 307 -21.13 3.13 -8.75
N GLN A 308 -20.34 3.92 -9.51
CA GLN A 308 -19.92 5.28 -9.13
C GLN A 308 -20.17 6.25 -10.29
N SER A 309 -21.44 6.49 -10.66
CA SER A 309 -21.82 7.28 -11.84
C SER A 309 -21.32 8.74 -11.81
N ASP A 310 -21.28 9.39 -10.63
CA ASP A 310 -20.76 10.75 -10.50
C ASP A 310 -19.23 10.77 -10.68
N LEU A 311 -18.52 9.75 -10.22
CA LEU A 311 -17.08 9.57 -10.47
C LEU A 311 -16.80 9.34 -11.95
N ALA A 312 -17.64 8.56 -12.65
CA ALA A 312 -17.51 8.38 -14.11
C ALA A 312 -17.55 9.72 -14.85
N ARG A 313 -18.48 10.60 -14.50
CA ARG A 313 -18.57 11.96 -15.09
C ARG A 313 -17.33 12.81 -14.79
N THR A 314 -16.77 12.70 -13.61
CA THR A 314 -15.51 13.38 -13.25
C THR A 314 -14.35 12.86 -14.10
N LEU A 315 -14.22 11.54 -14.25
CA LEU A 315 -13.20 10.93 -15.10
C LEU A 315 -13.37 11.30 -16.59
N GLU A 316 -14.60 11.42 -17.08
CA GLU A 316 -14.89 11.91 -18.43
C GLU A 316 -14.41 13.35 -18.63
N ALA A 317 -14.67 14.24 -17.67
CA ALA A 317 -14.20 15.61 -17.72
C ALA A 317 -12.66 15.70 -17.73
N VAL A 318 -11.98 14.82 -16.97
CA VAL A 318 -10.52 14.69 -16.97
C VAL A 318 -10.02 14.11 -18.30
N ALA A 319 -10.71 13.11 -18.86
CA ALA A 319 -10.36 12.52 -20.16
C ALA A 319 -10.46 13.54 -21.31
N GLU A 320 -11.50 14.37 -21.31
CA GLU A 320 -11.73 15.36 -22.35
C GLU A 320 -10.82 16.57 -22.28
N ARG A 321 -10.52 17.05 -21.05
CA ARG A 321 -9.85 18.35 -20.84
C ARG A 321 -8.54 18.26 -20.03
N GLY A 322 -8.08 17.05 -19.72
CA GLY A 322 -6.87 16.84 -18.94
C GLY A 322 -6.93 17.57 -17.59
N ARG A 323 -5.89 18.35 -17.28
CA ARG A 323 -5.79 19.15 -16.05
C ARG A 323 -7.01 20.06 -15.82
N GLU A 324 -7.47 20.75 -16.86
CA GLU A 324 -8.62 21.67 -16.77
C GLU A 324 -9.95 20.95 -16.49
N GLY A 325 -10.04 19.65 -16.72
CA GLY A 325 -11.18 18.82 -16.36
C GLY A 325 -11.35 18.60 -14.86
N PHE A 326 -10.29 18.83 -14.06
CA PHE A 326 -10.30 18.66 -12.62
C PHE A 326 -10.09 19.99 -11.86
N TYR A 327 -9.06 20.76 -12.22
CA TYR A 327 -8.68 22.00 -11.51
C TYR A 327 -9.43 23.24 -12.03
N GLY A 328 -10.24 23.08 -13.08
CA GLY A 328 -11.12 24.08 -13.66
C GLY A 328 -12.54 23.54 -13.88
N GLY A 329 -13.43 24.43 -14.29
CA GLY A 329 -14.82 24.09 -14.61
C GLY A 329 -15.60 23.47 -13.45
N TRP A 330 -16.61 22.67 -13.78
CA TRP A 330 -17.60 22.20 -12.82
C TRP A 330 -17.03 21.31 -11.70
N VAL A 331 -15.93 20.55 -11.94
CA VAL A 331 -15.31 19.72 -10.90
C VAL A 331 -14.67 20.59 -9.84
N ALA A 332 -13.92 21.63 -10.26
CA ALA A 332 -13.33 22.62 -9.34
C ALA A 332 -14.42 23.35 -8.55
N ASP A 333 -15.52 23.75 -9.23
CA ASP A 333 -16.69 24.37 -8.56
C ASP A 333 -17.27 23.47 -7.47
N ARG A 334 -17.38 22.14 -7.71
CA ARG A 334 -17.85 21.18 -6.71
C ARG A 334 -16.91 21.00 -5.55
N ILE A 335 -15.60 21.01 -5.79
CA ILE A 335 -14.61 20.97 -4.71
C ILE A 335 -14.76 22.20 -3.81
N VAL A 336 -14.79 23.41 -4.39
CA VAL A 336 -14.90 24.65 -3.63
C VAL A 336 -16.23 24.74 -2.89
N GLN A 337 -17.37 24.38 -3.52
CA GLN A 337 -18.68 24.30 -2.84
C GLN A 337 -18.66 23.33 -1.65
N THR A 338 -17.92 22.21 -1.78
CA THR A 338 -17.77 21.26 -0.68
C THR A 338 -16.93 21.87 0.46
N MET A 339 -15.89 22.63 0.13
CA MET A 339 -15.10 23.36 1.14
C MET A 339 -15.96 24.42 1.86
N GLU A 340 -16.70 25.24 1.12
CA GLU A 340 -17.61 26.26 1.69
C GLU A 340 -18.67 25.63 2.61
N LYS A 341 -19.23 24.47 2.23
CA LYS A 341 -20.25 23.76 3.02
C LYS A 341 -19.76 23.25 4.37
N TYR A 342 -18.46 22.90 4.47
CA TYR A 342 -17.86 22.23 5.63
C TYR A 342 -16.68 23.01 6.23
N ASP A 343 -16.61 24.33 6.01
CA ASP A 343 -15.60 25.26 6.55
C ASP A 343 -14.14 24.86 6.18
N GLY A 344 -13.93 24.35 4.94
CA GLY A 344 -12.61 24.02 4.40
C GLY A 344 -11.89 25.22 3.82
N LEU A 345 -10.64 25.03 3.41
CA LEU A 345 -9.75 26.13 3.01
C LEU A 345 -9.43 26.18 1.52
N ILE A 346 -9.68 25.12 0.73
CA ILE A 346 -9.30 25.09 -0.69
C ILE A 346 -10.18 26.02 -1.49
N SER A 347 -9.54 26.94 -2.21
CA SER A 347 -10.15 27.91 -3.12
C SER A 347 -9.92 27.55 -4.60
N HIS A 348 -10.59 28.26 -5.52
CA HIS A 348 -10.30 28.17 -6.94
C HIS A 348 -8.87 28.55 -7.29
N GLU A 349 -8.32 29.52 -6.58
CA GLU A 349 -6.92 29.98 -6.72
C GLU A 349 -5.95 28.87 -6.35
N ASP A 350 -6.20 28.12 -5.27
CA ASP A 350 -5.39 26.99 -4.84
C ASP A 350 -5.39 25.88 -5.90
N LEU A 351 -6.57 25.52 -6.41
CA LEU A 351 -6.72 24.53 -7.47
C LEU A 351 -6.00 24.94 -8.76
N LYS A 352 -6.16 26.18 -9.19
CA LYS A 352 -5.49 26.73 -10.38
C LYS A 352 -3.98 26.78 -10.23
N ALA A 353 -3.49 27.13 -9.04
CA ALA A 353 -2.06 27.29 -8.74
C ALA A 353 -1.35 25.97 -8.43
N TYR A 354 -2.08 24.87 -8.27
CA TYR A 354 -1.45 23.57 -8.02
C TYR A 354 -0.59 23.15 -9.22
N GLU A 355 0.62 22.68 -8.95
CA GLU A 355 1.53 22.13 -9.96
C GLU A 355 2.37 21.02 -9.34
N SER A 356 2.41 19.84 -9.96
CA SER A 356 3.35 18.77 -9.65
C SER A 356 4.75 19.11 -10.13
N VAL A 357 5.80 18.53 -9.52
CA VAL A 357 7.19 18.94 -9.74
C VAL A 357 8.05 17.74 -10.13
N TRP A 358 8.79 17.86 -11.27
CA TRP A 358 9.87 16.94 -11.55
C TRP A 358 11.03 17.23 -10.59
N ARG A 359 11.49 16.20 -9.88
CA ARG A 359 12.63 16.27 -8.97
C ARG A 359 13.75 15.37 -9.46
N GLU A 360 15.00 15.72 -9.17
CA GLU A 360 16.13 14.81 -9.40
C GLU A 360 16.01 13.62 -8.46
N PRO A 361 16.03 12.37 -8.95
CA PRO A 361 15.99 11.20 -8.11
C PRO A 361 17.14 11.17 -7.10
N TYR A 362 16.88 10.71 -5.89
CA TYR A 362 17.95 10.39 -4.96
C TYR A 362 18.58 9.07 -5.39
N GLU A 363 19.88 9.09 -5.65
CA GLU A 363 20.63 7.91 -6.08
C GLU A 363 21.68 7.51 -5.05
N MET A 364 21.83 6.20 -4.84
CA MET A 364 22.91 5.63 -4.06
C MET A 364 23.33 4.26 -4.56
N ASP A 365 24.62 3.95 -4.39
CA ASP A 365 25.14 2.61 -4.65
C ASP A 365 25.15 1.80 -3.36
N PHE A 366 24.70 0.53 -3.46
CA PHE A 366 24.73 -0.45 -2.38
C PHE A 366 25.02 -1.85 -2.94
N ARG A 367 26.12 -2.46 -2.53
CA ARG A 367 26.51 -3.82 -2.94
C ARG A 367 26.51 -4.08 -4.45
N GLY A 368 26.92 -3.09 -5.24
CA GLY A 368 26.99 -3.20 -6.71
C GLY A 368 25.64 -3.00 -7.41
N TYR A 369 24.61 -2.59 -6.67
CA TYR A 369 23.33 -2.13 -7.20
C TYR A 369 23.22 -0.63 -7.04
N ARG A 370 22.48 0.03 -7.95
CA ARG A 370 22.10 1.43 -7.85
C ARG A 370 20.63 1.54 -7.50
N LEU A 371 20.34 2.27 -6.44
CA LEU A 371 19.00 2.54 -5.97
C LEU A 371 18.58 3.93 -6.43
N HIS A 372 17.41 4.03 -7.08
CA HIS A 372 16.78 5.28 -7.50
C HIS A 372 15.51 5.46 -6.67
N ILE A 373 15.49 6.46 -5.81
CA ILE A 373 14.46 6.64 -4.78
C ILE A 373 13.86 8.03 -4.90
N MET A 374 12.57 8.17 -4.57
CA MET A 374 11.92 9.47 -4.50
C MET A 374 12.62 10.39 -3.48
N PRO A 375 13.11 11.59 -3.89
CA PRO A 375 13.75 12.54 -2.97
C PRO A 375 12.71 13.24 -2.07
N PRO A 376 13.15 14.09 -1.10
CA PRO A 376 12.21 14.94 -0.36
C PRO A 376 11.26 15.75 -1.27
N PRO A 377 9.98 15.92 -0.87
CA PRO A 377 9.42 15.72 0.46
C PRO A 377 9.11 14.27 0.85
N SER A 378 9.58 13.26 0.11
CA SER A 378 9.65 11.90 0.63
C SER A 378 10.83 11.77 1.61
N SER A 379 10.56 11.31 2.82
CA SER A 379 11.60 10.99 3.80
C SER A 379 12.28 9.64 3.52
N GLY A 380 11.68 8.85 2.63
CA GLY A 380 12.12 7.48 2.36
C GLY A 380 13.54 7.37 1.84
N SER A 381 13.93 8.24 0.90
CA SER A 381 15.29 8.19 0.33
C SER A 381 16.38 8.38 1.39
N ILE A 382 16.23 9.39 2.23
CA ILE A 382 17.22 9.71 3.25
C ILE A 382 17.25 8.62 4.32
N ALA A 383 16.09 8.18 4.83
CA ALA A 383 16.05 7.14 5.85
C ALA A 383 16.57 5.80 5.33
N VAL A 384 16.21 5.39 4.12
CA VAL A 384 16.76 4.17 3.47
C VAL A 384 18.26 4.30 3.29
N GLY A 385 18.74 5.43 2.75
CA GLY A 385 20.16 5.69 2.55
C GLY A 385 20.95 5.62 3.85
N GLN A 386 20.47 6.29 4.90
CA GLN A 386 21.11 6.25 6.22
C GLN A 386 21.14 4.83 6.81
N ILE A 387 20.03 4.10 6.77
CA ILE A 387 20.00 2.74 7.33
C ILE A 387 20.97 1.84 6.58
N LEU A 388 21.02 1.89 5.26
CA LEU A 388 21.96 1.10 4.46
C LEU A 388 23.42 1.46 4.78
N ARG A 389 23.77 2.76 4.83
CA ARG A 389 25.12 3.21 5.20
C ARG A 389 25.49 2.81 6.64
N MET A 390 24.56 2.92 7.59
CA MET A 390 24.77 2.45 8.95
C MET A 390 24.99 0.94 9.03
N MET A 391 24.24 0.16 8.26
CA MET A 391 24.44 -1.29 8.20
C MET A 391 25.80 -1.65 7.58
N GLU A 392 26.27 -0.93 6.54
CA GLU A 392 27.59 -1.14 5.93
C GLU A 392 28.76 -0.90 6.88
N THR A 393 28.57 -0.24 8.04
CA THR A 393 29.60 -0.13 9.09
C THR A 393 29.87 -1.45 9.79
N GLN A 394 29.06 -2.50 9.55
CA GLN A 394 29.16 -3.82 10.14
C GLN A 394 29.40 -4.89 9.07
N GLU A 395 29.87 -6.08 9.49
CA GLU A 395 30.10 -7.23 8.59
C GLU A 395 28.78 -7.90 8.19
N LEU A 396 28.09 -7.35 7.18
CA LEU A 396 26.78 -7.85 6.72
C LEU A 396 26.82 -9.29 6.21
N ASP A 397 27.93 -9.72 5.61
CA ASP A 397 28.05 -11.06 5.00
C ASP A 397 28.07 -12.18 6.07
N SER A 398 28.31 -11.83 7.33
CA SER A 398 28.24 -12.77 8.46
C SER A 398 26.83 -12.91 9.06
N LEU A 399 25.87 -12.10 8.61
CA LEU A 399 24.53 -12.05 9.19
C LEU A 399 23.57 -12.94 8.39
N GLU A 400 23.05 -13.96 9.05
CA GLU A 400 22.01 -14.81 8.46
C GLU A 400 20.65 -14.10 8.49
N HIS A 401 19.89 -14.30 7.41
CA HIS A 401 18.50 -13.82 7.32
C HIS A 401 17.67 -14.31 8.53
N HIS A 402 16.84 -13.45 9.10
CA HIS A 402 16.00 -13.70 10.29
C HIS A 402 16.76 -13.95 11.60
N SER A 403 18.09 -13.86 11.62
CA SER A 403 18.83 -13.96 12.87
C SER A 403 18.54 -12.78 13.82
N ALA A 404 18.64 -13.02 15.13
CA ALA A 404 18.48 -11.94 16.12
C ALA A 404 19.57 -10.87 15.97
N ALA A 405 20.77 -11.22 15.48
CA ALA A 405 21.86 -10.28 15.19
C ALA A 405 21.47 -9.34 14.03
N TYR A 406 20.94 -9.89 12.92
CA TYR A 406 20.46 -9.12 11.78
C TYR A 406 19.35 -8.14 12.20
N TYR A 407 18.33 -8.63 12.89
CA TYR A 407 17.23 -7.78 13.32
C TYR A 407 17.62 -6.74 14.37
N HIS A 408 18.59 -7.05 15.24
CA HIS A 408 19.12 -6.09 16.19
C HIS A 408 19.87 -4.95 15.49
N LEU A 409 20.78 -5.26 14.56
CA LEU A 409 21.47 -4.26 13.76
C LEU A 409 20.50 -3.38 12.99
N LEU A 410 19.55 -4.00 12.30
CA LEU A 410 18.53 -3.30 11.51
C LEU A 410 17.68 -2.38 12.39
N ALA A 411 17.24 -2.84 13.58
CA ALA A 411 16.46 -2.04 14.53
C ALA A 411 17.25 -0.84 15.06
N GLU A 412 18.53 -1.01 15.35
CA GLU A 412 19.40 0.06 15.83
C GLU A 412 19.67 1.11 14.74
N ALA A 413 19.86 0.69 13.48
CA ALA A 413 19.99 1.60 12.35
C ALA A 413 18.66 2.35 12.08
N MET A 414 17.51 1.64 12.09
CA MET A 414 16.19 2.26 11.97
C MET A 414 15.95 3.31 13.04
N ARG A 415 16.23 3.01 14.31
CA ARG A 415 16.05 3.92 15.45
C ARG A 415 16.79 5.24 15.23
N ARG A 416 18.04 5.19 14.76
CA ARG A 416 18.89 6.37 14.51
C ARG A 416 18.42 7.16 13.29
N ALA A 417 18.09 6.47 12.19
CA ALA A 417 17.58 7.12 10.98
C ALA A 417 16.25 7.83 11.23
N PHE A 418 15.35 7.23 12.02
CA PHE A 418 14.09 7.87 12.37
C PHE A 418 14.23 9.02 13.37
N ALA A 419 15.27 9.02 14.23
CA ALA A 419 15.60 10.18 15.04
C ALA A 419 16.06 11.35 14.17
N ASP A 420 16.88 11.11 13.16
CA ASP A 420 17.34 12.12 12.20
C ASP A 420 16.21 12.58 11.28
N ARG A 421 15.39 11.65 10.77
CA ARG A 421 14.21 11.93 9.99
C ARG A 421 13.28 12.89 10.72
N ALA A 422 13.03 12.59 11.98
CA ALA A 422 12.18 13.40 12.84
C ALA A 422 12.71 14.81 13.04
N HIS A 423 13.94 15.11 12.75
CA HIS A 423 14.60 16.39 12.97
C HIS A 423 14.79 17.20 11.70
N TYR A 424 15.25 16.56 10.61
CA TYR A 424 15.81 17.22 9.43
C TYR A 424 14.86 17.38 8.25
N LEU A 425 13.81 16.50 8.14
CA LEU A 425 13.13 16.35 6.87
C LEU A 425 11.82 17.17 6.79
N GLY A 426 11.57 17.71 5.61
CA GLY A 426 10.42 18.55 5.26
C GLY A 426 10.39 18.80 3.76
N ASP A 427 9.57 19.74 3.34
CA ASP A 427 9.53 20.20 1.95
C ASP A 427 10.81 20.97 1.60
N PRO A 428 11.62 20.49 0.63
CA PRO A 428 12.88 21.13 0.27
C PRO A 428 12.69 22.52 -0.39
N ASP A 429 11.49 22.82 -0.88
CA ASP A 429 11.16 24.12 -1.46
C ASP A 429 10.95 25.19 -0.36
N PHE A 430 10.74 24.77 0.90
CA PHE A 430 10.48 25.63 2.06
C PHE A 430 11.54 25.52 3.15
N TYR A 431 12.30 24.43 3.19
CA TYR A 431 13.27 24.17 4.24
C TYR A 431 14.53 23.49 3.67
N PRO A 432 15.74 23.95 3.99
CA PRO A 432 16.98 23.36 3.47
C PRO A 432 17.24 21.98 4.09
N VAL A 433 16.70 20.92 3.46
CA VAL A 433 16.92 19.54 3.89
C VAL A 433 18.37 19.15 3.59
N PRO A 434 19.20 18.76 4.59
CA PRO A 434 20.62 18.46 4.39
C PRO A 434 20.83 17.03 3.85
N SER A 435 20.15 16.67 2.76
CA SER A 435 20.09 15.31 2.21
C SER A 435 21.46 14.68 1.97
N LYS A 436 22.41 15.47 1.44
CA LYS A 436 23.77 15.00 1.18
C LYS A 436 24.51 14.64 2.47
N ALA A 437 24.53 15.55 3.45
CA ALA A 437 25.24 15.35 4.71
C ALA A 437 24.69 14.14 5.49
N LEU A 438 23.36 13.96 5.48
CA LEU A 438 22.72 12.83 6.14
C LEU A 438 23.02 11.46 5.49
N SER A 439 23.50 11.45 4.25
CA SER A 439 23.78 10.25 3.45
C SER A 439 25.26 9.89 3.36
N GLU A 440 26.13 10.67 3.99
CA GLU A 440 27.60 10.43 3.98
C GLU A 440 27.96 9.21 4.86
N SER A 441 28.96 8.44 4.41
CA SER A 441 29.44 7.26 5.15
C SER A 441 30.04 7.63 6.49
N ASP A 442 30.74 8.75 6.59
CA ASP A 442 31.34 9.23 7.85
C ASP A 442 30.26 9.57 8.87
N TYR A 443 29.16 10.22 8.44
CA TYR A 443 28.00 10.48 9.28
C TYR A 443 27.37 9.18 9.78
N ALA A 444 27.17 8.20 8.91
CA ALA A 444 26.64 6.89 9.30
C ALA A 444 27.54 6.18 10.32
N ALA A 445 28.86 6.26 10.15
CA ALA A 445 29.83 5.72 11.12
C ALA A 445 29.73 6.43 12.47
N GLU A 446 29.61 7.75 12.50
CA GLU A 446 29.38 8.53 13.73
C GLU A 446 28.07 8.10 14.42
N ARG A 447 26.98 7.98 13.64
CA ARG A 447 25.69 7.53 14.17
C ARG A 447 25.74 6.14 14.79
N MET A 448 26.56 5.23 14.25
CA MET A 448 26.76 3.87 14.74
C MET A 448 27.87 3.73 15.80
N ALA A 449 28.61 4.78 16.16
CA ALA A 449 29.68 4.73 17.17
C ALA A 449 29.19 4.23 18.56
N SER A 450 27.92 4.42 18.87
CA SER A 450 27.28 3.93 20.11
C SER A 450 26.61 2.56 19.97
N PHE A 451 26.74 1.89 18.83
CA PHE A 451 26.13 0.57 18.60
C PHE A 451 26.83 -0.50 19.46
N ASP A 452 26.05 -1.27 20.21
CA ASP A 452 26.52 -2.44 20.96
C ASP A 452 25.82 -3.69 20.38
N PRO A 453 26.55 -4.66 19.82
CA PRO A 453 25.99 -5.86 19.23
C PRO A 453 25.20 -6.74 20.21
N ASN A 454 25.36 -6.51 21.53
CA ASN A 454 24.74 -7.30 22.58
C ASN A 454 23.61 -6.57 23.31
N ARG A 455 23.43 -5.25 23.09
CA ARG A 455 22.50 -4.44 23.86
C ARG A 455 21.81 -3.37 23.01
N ALA A 456 20.49 -3.35 23.06
CA ALA A 456 19.70 -2.29 22.43
C ALA A 456 19.93 -0.94 23.12
N THR A 457 20.07 0.11 22.33
CA THR A 457 20.20 1.47 22.82
C THR A 457 18.80 2.05 23.09
N PRO A 458 18.44 2.45 24.31
CA PRO A 458 17.14 3.09 24.57
C PRO A 458 16.97 4.35 23.72
N SER A 459 15.73 4.61 23.23
CA SER A 459 15.45 5.74 22.34
C SER A 459 15.69 7.11 22.99
N ASP A 460 15.61 7.22 24.32
CA ASP A 460 15.93 8.44 25.07
C ASP A 460 17.44 8.76 25.09
N LYS A 461 18.31 7.80 24.77
CA LYS A 461 19.77 7.96 24.63
C LYS A 461 20.18 8.26 23.19
N ILE A 462 19.27 8.03 22.23
CA ILE A 462 19.51 8.37 20.84
C ILE A 462 18.83 9.70 20.55
N ARG A 463 19.66 10.72 20.40
CA ARG A 463 19.22 12.00 19.83
C ARG A 463 19.44 11.93 18.31
N HIS A 464 18.77 12.81 17.56
CA HIS A 464 19.26 13.13 16.23
C HIS A 464 20.74 13.52 16.34
N GLY A 465 21.54 13.29 15.34
CA GLY A 465 22.76 14.07 15.17
C GLY A 465 22.34 15.53 15.30
N GLU A 466 23.16 16.46 15.64
CA GLU A 466 22.66 17.81 16.01
C GLU A 466 21.88 18.47 14.88
N VAL A 467 20.53 18.41 14.90
CA VAL A 467 19.55 19.11 14.03
C VAL A 467 18.11 18.74 14.35
N SER A 468 17.12 19.63 14.25
CA SER A 468 15.73 19.61 14.79
C SER A 468 14.65 18.70 14.14
N MET A 469 13.58 18.37 14.82
CA MET A 469 12.67 17.19 14.71
C MET A 469 11.42 17.29 13.83
N ILE A 470 10.85 16.15 13.28
CA ILE A 470 9.60 16.06 12.48
C ILE A 470 8.86 14.71 12.44
N LYS A 471 7.55 14.64 12.07
CA LYS A 471 6.56 13.51 12.12
C LYS A 471 5.83 13.08 10.86
N GLU A 472 5.15 11.87 10.80
CA GLU A 472 4.41 11.29 9.66
C GLU A 472 3.27 10.28 9.91
N SER A 473 2.45 9.94 8.86
CA SER A 473 1.14 9.26 8.82
C SER A 473 1.00 7.92 8.02
N TYR A 474 -0.20 7.18 8.04
CA TYR A 474 -0.31 5.73 7.82
C TYR A 474 -1.03 5.14 6.60
N GLU A 475 -1.85 5.74 5.76
CA GLU A 475 -2.55 5.03 4.69
C GLU A 475 -2.09 5.41 3.28
N THR A 476 -1.81 4.37 2.46
CA THR A 476 -1.19 4.52 1.14
C THR A 476 -1.48 3.29 0.29
N THR A 477 -1.36 3.38 -1.04
CA THR A 477 -1.24 2.23 -1.94
C THR A 477 -0.02 2.37 -2.84
N HIS A 478 0.55 1.25 -3.27
CA HIS A 478 1.69 1.20 -4.18
C HIS A 478 1.41 0.24 -5.33
N PHE A 479 1.95 0.56 -6.51
CA PHE A 479 1.99 -0.34 -7.65
C PHE A 479 3.30 -0.23 -8.43
N SER A 480 3.73 -1.37 -8.97
CA SER A 480 4.97 -1.56 -9.73
C SER A 480 4.66 -2.05 -11.13
N ILE A 481 5.32 -1.52 -12.15
CA ILE A 481 5.13 -1.88 -13.55
C ILE A 481 6.49 -1.99 -14.24
N ILE A 482 6.66 -3.02 -15.06
CA ILE A 482 7.75 -3.14 -16.05
C ILE A 482 7.13 -3.58 -17.38
N ASP A 483 7.49 -2.91 -18.48
CA ASP A 483 7.05 -3.25 -19.83
C ASP A 483 8.08 -4.11 -20.61
N ALA A 484 7.71 -4.49 -21.83
CA ALA A 484 8.54 -5.34 -22.71
C ALA A 484 9.85 -4.68 -23.17
N GLN A 485 9.94 -3.35 -23.12
CA GLN A 485 11.14 -2.58 -23.47
C GLN A 485 12.08 -2.42 -22.26
N GLY A 486 11.64 -2.77 -21.06
CA GLY A 486 12.38 -2.59 -19.82
C GLY A 486 12.15 -1.23 -19.16
N ASN A 487 11.18 -0.42 -19.65
CA ASN A 487 10.75 0.75 -18.89
C ASN A 487 10.10 0.30 -17.58
N ALA A 488 10.44 0.95 -16.50
CA ALA A 488 10.00 0.60 -15.16
C ALA A 488 9.40 1.81 -14.43
N VAL A 489 8.27 1.62 -13.77
CA VAL A 489 7.57 2.67 -13.02
C VAL A 489 7.12 2.12 -11.67
N GLY A 490 7.44 2.85 -10.60
CA GLY A 490 6.87 2.67 -9.27
C GLY A 490 6.08 3.90 -8.85
N ILE A 491 4.80 3.75 -8.53
CA ILE A 491 3.97 4.82 -7.98
C ILE A 491 3.48 4.44 -6.59
N THR A 492 3.62 5.38 -5.66
CA THR A 492 2.98 5.32 -4.35
C THR A 492 2.05 6.51 -4.22
N THR A 493 0.76 6.26 -3.99
CA THR A 493 -0.31 7.26 -3.96
C THR A 493 -1.20 7.09 -2.72
N THR A 494 -1.87 8.15 -2.28
CA THR A 494 -2.54 8.17 -0.97
C THR A 494 -3.69 9.16 -0.90
N LEU A 495 -4.56 8.95 0.10
CA LEU A 495 -5.47 9.93 0.69
C LEU A 495 -5.04 10.29 2.13
N ASN A 496 -3.87 9.82 2.58
CA ASN A 496 -3.34 9.75 3.93
C ASN A 496 -4.05 8.66 4.78
N GLY A 497 -5.12 8.93 5.46
CA GLY A 497 -5.91 7.94 6.19
C GLY A 497 -6.82 7.11 5.28
N SER A 498 -7.26 5.92 5.74
CA SER A 498 -8.24 5.11 5.00
C SER A 498 -9.49 5.93 4.69
N PHE A 499 -9.84 6.07 3.41
CA PHE A 499 -10.88 6.98 2.91
C PHE A 499 -10.63 8.47 3.19
N GLY A 500 -9.38 8.89 3.37
CA GLY A 500 -8.97 10.28 3.55
C GLY A 500 -9.67 11.00 4.70
N SER A 501 -10.11 12.23 4.47
CA SER A 501 -10.87 13.07 5.41
C SER A 501 -12.30 12.58 5.69
N LYS A 502 -12.72 11.49 5.08
CA LYS A 502 -14.10 10.96 5.07
C LYS A 502 -15.09 11.84 4.29
N LEU A 503 -14.61 12.92 3.68
CA LEU A 503 -15.42 13.90 2.95
C LEU A 503 -15.38 13.59 1.45
N ALA A 504 -16.52 13.29 0.85
CA ALA A 504 -16.67 13.15 -0.59
C ALA A 504 -17.18 14.46 -1.22
N VAL A 505 -16.75 14.72 -2.47
CA VAL A 505 -17.20 15.86 -3.25
C VAL A 505 -18.56 15.55 -3.86
N ASP A 506 -19.60 16.29 -3.45
CA ASP A 506 -20.96 16.09 -3.92
C ASP A 506 -21.10 16.36 -5.42
N GLY A 507 -21.75 15.43 -6.13
CA GLY A 507 -21.94 15.47 -7.58
C GLY A 507 -20.69 15.16 -8.40
N ALA A 508 -19.51 14.96 -7.75
CA ALA A 508 -18.27 14.56 -8.40
C ALA A 508 -17.80 13.14 -8.00
N GLY A 509 -18.26 12.59 -6.87
CA GLY A 509 -18.21 11.16 -6.57
C GLY A 509 -16.87 10.62 -6.07
N PHE A 510 -15.90 11.46 -5.67
CA PHE A 510 -14.61 11.04 -5.13
C PHE A 510 -14.35 11.61 -3.73
N LEU A 511 -13.50 10.92 -2.97
CA LEU A 511 -13.08 11.31 -1.63
C LEU A 511 -11.89 12.27 -1.67
N LEU A 512 -11.85 13.17 -0.68
CA LEU A 512 -10.74 14.09 -0.43
C LEU A 512 -9.80 13.54 0.64
N ASN A 513 -8.52 13.86 0.49
CA ASN A 513 -7.45 13.47 1.39
C ASN A 513 -7.59 14.11 2.79
N ASN A 514 -6.85 13.61 3.77
CA ASN A 514 -6.61 14.26 5.05
C ASN A 514 -5.10 14.47 5.28
N GLU A 515 -4.42 14.89 4.24
CA GLU A 515 -2.97 14.97 4.17
C GLU A 515 -2.39 16.11 5.02
N MET A 516 -3.21 17.08 5.41
CA MET A 516 -2.79 18.15 6.34
C MET A 516 -2.36 17.61 7.72
N ASP A 517 -2.77 16.38 8.10
CA ASP A 517 -2.33 15.70 9.33
C ASP A 517 -0.83 15.33 9.29
N ASP A 518 -0.23 15.24 8.11
CA ASP A 518 1.19 14.95 7.94
C ASP A 518 2.10 16.14 8.28
N PHE A 519 1.56 17.34 8.42
CA PHE A 519 2.30 18.46 8.98
C PHE A 519 2.52 18.33 10.50
N SER A 520 3.52 19.03 11.00
CA SER A 520 3.73 19.24 12.44
C SER A 520 2.78 20.32 12.93
N ALA A 521 1.55 19.91 13.29
CA ALA A 521 0.54 20.83 13.81
C ALA A 521 0.96 21.53 15.12
N GLN A 522 1.70 20.81 15.97
CA GLN A 522 2.36 21.35 17.16
C GLN A 522 3.68 20.61 17.38
N PRO A 523 4.85 21.27 17.27
CA PRO A 523 6.15 20.65 17.50
C PRO A 523 6.23 19.88 18.82
N GLY A 524 6.70 18.63 18.78
CA GLY A 524 6.82 17.77 19.95
C GLY A 524 5.53 17.02 20.36
N THR A 525 4.37 17.29 19.71
CA THR A 525 3.12 16.57 19.97
C THR A 525 2.91 15.43 18.93
N PRO A 526 2.43 14.23 19.31
CA PRO A 526 2.13 13.14 18.39
C PRO A 526 0.96 13.42 17.45
N ASN A 527 1.09 13.12 16.11
CA ASN A 527 -0.05 13.06 15.19
C ASN A 527 -0.84 11.76 15.39
N MET A 528 -1.80 11.43 14.52
CA MET A 528 -2.64 10.22 14.64
C MET A 528 -1.84 8.90 14.72
N PHE A 529 -0.54 8.90 14.42
CA PHE A 529 0.33 7.71 14.30
C PHE A 529 1.48 7.65 15.30
N GLY A 530 1.53 8.57 16.26
CA GLY A 530 2.52 8.56 17.32
C GLY A 530 3.89 9.10 16.94
N LEU A 531 4.07 9.66 15.74
CA LEU A 531 5.32 10.28 15.31
C LEU A 531 5.48 11.71 15.86
N LEU A 532 6.71 12.11 16.22
CA LEU A 532 7.06 13.45 16.70
C LEU A 532 7.53 14.38 15.55
N GLY A 533 7.20 15.67 15.52
CA GLY A 533 7.53 16.61 14.46
C GLY A 533 8.07 17.96 14.89
N GLY A 534 8.84 18.62 14.01
CA GLY A 534 9.53 19.90 14.21
C GLY A 534 9.15 21.00 13.23
N GLU A 535 9.86 22.14 13.31
CA GLU A 535 9.61 23.35 12.51
C GLU A 535 9.80 23.13 11.00
N ALA A 536 10.71 22.24 10.59
CA ALA A 536 10.95 22.00 9.16
C ALA A 536 9.69 21.52 8.43
N ASN A 537 8.77 20.83 9.13
CA ASN A 537 7.47 20.40 8.60
C ASN A 537 6.28 21.18 9.18
N ALA A 538 6.46 22.35 9.79
CA ALA A 538 5.36 23.21 10.22
C ALA A 538 4.51 23.62 9.02
N ILE A 539 3.19 23.84 9.26
CA ILE A 539 2.24 24.25 8.23
C ILE A 539 2.63 25.63 7.69
N ALA A 540 2.65 25.75 6.37
CA ALA A 540 2.76 27.03 5.68
C ALA A 540 1.94 26.99 4.38
N PRO A 541 1.35 28.11 3.94
CA PRO A 541 0.59 28.18 2.68
C PRO A 541 1.39 27.66 1.50
N GLY A 542 0.80 26.80 0.68
CA GLY A 542 1.40 26.23 -0.52
C GLY A 542 2.52 25.19 -0.30
N LYS A 543 2.91 24.92 0.94
CA LYS A 543 3.91 23.92 1.32
C LYS A 543 3.38 22.51 1.18
N ARG A 544 4.25 21.57 0.78
CA ARG A 544 3.98 20.13 0.82
C ARG A 544 4.32 19.58 2.20
N MET A 545 3.46 18.71 2.72
CA MET A 545 3.74 17.96 3.95
C MET A 545 4.73 16.84 3.69
N LEU A 546 5.59 16.56 4.67
CA LEU A 546 6.54 15.45 4.63
C LEU A 546 5.82 14.11 4.38
N SER A 547 6.45 13.17 3.68
CA SER A 547 5.86 11.87 3.33
C SER A 547 6.78 10.69 3.62
N SER A 548 6.20 9.53 4.00
CA SER A 548 6.89 8.23 4.06
C SER A 548 6.80 7.41 2.78
N MET A 549 6.04 7.83 1.80
CA MET A 549 5.90 7.12 0.54
C MET A 549 7.26 6.97 -0.16
N THR A 550 7.70 5.73 -0.39
CA THR A 550 9.05 5.39 -0.83
C THR A 550 9.00 4.49 -2.06
N PRO A 551 8.50 4.95 -3.22
CA PRO A 551 8.72 4.20 -4.44
C PRO A 551 10.22 4.15 -4.74
N ILE A 552 10.70 2.95 -5.12
CA ILE A 552 12.11 2.67 -5.40
C ILE A 552 12.27 1.81 -6.63
N ILE A 553 13.26 2.13 -7.46
CA ILE A 553 13.75 1.27 -8.53
C ILE A 553 15.20 0.92 -8.22
N VAL A 554 15.54 -0.36 -8.35
CA VAL A 554 16.91 -0.86 -8.19
C VAL A 554 17.41 -1.33 -9.55
N SER A 555 18.58 -0.83 -9.95
CA SER A 555 19.26 -1.23 -11.18
C SER A 555 20.61 -1.89 -10.88
N LYS A 556 21.09 -2.69 -11.82
CA LYS A 556 22.43 -3.27 -11.83
C LYS A 556 22.97 -3.21 -13.25
N ASP A 557 24.18 -2.71 -13.42
CA ASP A 557 24.81 -2.55 -14.73
C ASP A 557 23.91 -1.81 -15.75
N GLY A 558 23.17 -0.79 -15.27
CA GLY A 558 22.25 0.02 -16.06
C GLY A 558 20.89 -0.64 -16.36
N GLN A 559 20.67 -1.90 -15.95
CA GLN A 559 19.42 -2.62 -16.19
C GLN A 559 18.57 -2.67 -14.91
N VAL A 560 17.25 -2.50 -15.06
CA VAL A 560 16.32 -2.62 -13.93
C VAL A 560 16.38 -4.04 -13.37
N ARG A 561 16.58 -4.15 -12.06
CA ARG A 561 16.54 -5.41 -11.32
C ARG A 561 15.27 -5.54 -10.48
N MET A 562 14.73 -4.43 -10.01
CA MET A 562 13.57 -4.44 -9.11
C MET A 562 12.82 -3.11 -9.15
N VAL A 563 11.50 -3.18 -9.04
CA VAL A 563 10.62 -2.05 -8.70
C VAL A 563 9.87 -2.42 -7.43
N ALA A 564 9.85 -1.55 -6.44
CA ALA A 564 9.20 -1.82 -5.16
C ALA A 564 8.66 -0.56 -4.48
N GLY A 565 7.71 -0.78 -3.60
CA GLY A 565 7.21 0.19 -2.65
C GLY A 565 6.11 -0.43 -1.80
N ALA A 566 5.61 0.31 -0.84
CA ALA A 566 4.69 -0.23 0.14
C ALA A 566 3.57 0.74 0.52
N ALA A 567 2.56 0.20 1.18
CA ALA A 567 1.48 0.91 1.85
C ALA A 567 1.55 0.65 3.36
N GLY A 568 1.43 1.68 4.22
CA GLY A 568 1.42 1.47 5.67
C GLY A 568 2.13 2.54 6.51
N GLY A 569 2.09 3.81 6.10
CA GLY A 569 2.65 4.97 6.80
C GLY A 569 4.16 4.89 7.00
N PRO A 570 4.73 5.25 8.17
CA PRO A 570 6.18 5.20 8.39
C PRO A 570 6.78 3.81 8.18
N ARG A 571 5.97 2.76 8.30
CA ARG A 571 6.37 1.38 8.03
C ARG A 571 6.68 1.13 6.55
N ILE A 572 6.23 2.00 5.63
CA ILE A 572 6.56 1.96 4.21
C ILE A 572 8.07 1.96 4.01
N ILE A 573 8.78 2.90 4.65
CA ILE A 573 10.24 3.07 4.54
C ILE A 573 10.94 1.75 4.87
N THR A 574 10.61 1.18 6.02
CA THR A 574 11.30 -0.01 6.54
C THR A 574 10.87 -1.29 5.83
N ALA A 575 9.63 -1.37 5.36
CA ALA A 575 9.15 -2.51 4.59
C ALA A 575 9.74 -2.55 3.18
N THR A 576 9.77 -1.40 2.49
CA THR A 576 10.42 -1.28 1.18
C THR A 576 11.92 -1.57 1.28
N LEU A 577 12.59 -1.02 2.29
CA LEU A 577 14.01 -1.32 2.56
C LEU A 577 14.25 -2.81 2.76
N GLN A 578 13.48 -3.48 3.63
CA GLN A 578 13.66 -4.92 3.89
C GLN A 578 13.35 -5.77 2.65
N ASN A 579 12.40 -5.33 1.82
CA ASN A 579 12.13 -5.99 0.54
C ASN A 579 13.35 -5.88 -0.41
N VAL A 580 13.99 -4.71 -0.48
CA VAL A 580 15.24 -4.53 -1.25
C VAL A 580 16.37 -5.39 -0.66
N LEU A 581 16.56 -5.38 0.66
CA LEU A 581 17.58 -6.20 1.32
C LEU A 581 17.36 -7.70 1.06
N ASN A 582 16.11 -8.17 1.07
CA ASN A 582 15.78 -9.57 0.79
C ASN A 582 16.18 -9.99 -0.63
N VAL A 583 16.07 -9.09 -1.60
CA VAL A 583 16.50 -9.35 -2.98
C VAL A 583 18.01 -9.19 -3.15
N VAL A 584 18.60 -8.11 -2.61
CA VAL A 584 20.01 -7.73 -2.85
C VAL A 584 20.99 -8.56 -2.03
N LEU A 585 20.67 -8.85 -0.75
CA LEU A 585 21.58 -9.59 0.15
C LEU A 585 21.28 -11.10 0.19
N PHE A 586 20.01 -11.48 0.03
CA PHE A 586 19.57 -12.86 0.24
C PHE A 586 19.03 -13.54 -1.03
N ASP A 587 19.17 -12.89 -2.20
CA ASP A 587 18.78 -13.39 -3.53
C ASP A 587 17.37 -13.99 -3.62
N MET A 588 16.43 -13.39 -2.89
CA MET A 588 15.03 -13.81 -2.90
C MET A 588 14.32 -13.36 -4.17
N ASN A 589 13.42 -14.20 -4.69
CA ASN A 589 12.47 -13.76 -5.71
C ASN A 589 11.42 -12.79 -5.13
N ALA A 590 10.63 -12.14 -5.99
CA ALA A 590 9.67 -11.11 -5.57
C ALA A 590 8.70 -11.61 -4.50
N GLN A 591 8.14 -12.82 -4.64
CA GLN A 591 7.16 -13.37 -3.70
C GLN A 591 7.79 -13.74 -2.36
N GLN A 592 8.99 -14.33 -2.37
CA GLN A 592 9.73 -14.64 -1.15
C GLN A 592 10.06 -13.36 -0.38
N ALA A 593 10.55 -12.33 -1.09
CA ALA A 593 10.91 -11.04 -0.50
C ALA A 593 9.70 -10.33 0.13
N ASN A 594 8.52 -10.41 -0.51
CA ASN A 594 7.29 -9.80 -0.01
C ASN A 594 6.69 -10.58 1.19
N ALA A 595 6.77 -11.92 1.15
CA ALA A 595 6.25 -12.77 2.22
C ALA A 595 7.16 -12.82 3.45
N ALA A 596 8.45 -12.49 3.31
CA ALA A 596 9.43 -12.54 4.39
C ALA A 596 8.97 -11.75 5.64
N PRO A 597 9.29 -12.23 6.84
CA PRO A 597 9.07 -11.50 8.08
C PRO A 597 9.72 -10.12 8.06
N ARG A 598 9.03 -9.15 8.64
CA ARG A 598 9.51 -7.77 8.74
C ARG A 598 9.46 -7.27 10.17
N ILE A 599 10.35 -6.31 10.45
CA ILE A 599 10.36 -5.54 11.67
C ILE A 599 10.25 -4.05 11.35
N HIS A 600 9.86 -3.27 12.35
CA HIS A 600 9.83 -1.81 12.24
C HIS A 600 10.19 -1.16 13.56
N HIS A 601 11.05 -0.14 13.51
CA HIS A 601 11.36 0.75 14.62
C HIS A 601 11.38 2.19 14.11
N GLN A 602 10.64 3.08 14.78
CA GLN A 602 10.50 4.48 14.36
C GLN A 602 10.98 5.48 15.42
N TRP A 603 11.99 5.10 16.22
CA TRP A 603 12.53 5.85 17.36
C TRP A 603 11.52 5.96 18.51
N TYR A 604 10.41 6.68 18.37
CA TYR A 604 9.31 6.71 19.31
C TYR A 604 7.99 6.25 18.63
N PRO A 605 7.12 5.53 19.39
CA PRO A 605 7.40 4.93 20.70
C PRO A 605 8.54 3.93 20.63
N ASP A 606 9.34 3.79 21.73
CA ASP A 606 10.50 2.87 21.78
C ASP A 606 10.05 1.40 21.82
N ARG A 607 9.63 0.92 20.65
CA ARG A 607 9.13 -0.44 20.45
C ARG A 607 9.60 -0.99 19.13
N LEU A 608 10.10 -2.21 19.13
CA LEU A 608 10.37 -2.99 17.93
C LEU A 608 9.09 -3.74 17.53
N LEU A 609 8.47 -3.28 16.46
CA LEU A 609 7.25 -3.87 15.92
C LEU A 609 7.60 -5.02 14.97
N PHE A 610 6.75 -6.06 14.94
CA PHE A 610 6.88 -7.20 14.04
C PHE A 610 5.51 -7.80 13.69
N ASP A 611 5.41 -8.46 12.52
CA ASP A 611 4.17 -9.10 12.08
C ASP A 611 3.79 -10.30 12.96
N PRO A 612 2.49 -10.56 13.19
CA PRO A 612 2.03 -11.77 13.88
C PRO A 612 2.63 -13.04 13.25
N MET A 613 3.08 -13.98 14.07
CA MET A 613 3.69 -15.26 13.69
C MET A 613 4.92 -15.17 12.76
N SER A 614 5.56 -14.00 12.66
CA SER A 614 6.69 -13.79 11.76
C SER A 614 8.05 -14.09 12.40
N LEU A 615 8.21 -13.83 13.70
CA LEU A 615 9.44 -14.10 14.42
C LEU A 615 9.29 -15.37 15.28
N SER A 616 10.29 -16.26 15.22
CA SER A 616 10.35 -17.43 16.09
C SER A 616 10.39 -17.01 17.58
N ALA A 617 9.93 -17.89 18.47
CA ALA A 617 10.01 -17.66 19.92
C ALA A 617 11.44 -17.41 20.38
N ASP A 618 12.41 -18.13 19.80
CA ASP A 618 13.84 -17.99 20.12
C ASP A 618 14.40 -16.64 19.67
N THR A 619 14.09 -16.20 18.44
CA THR A 619 14.48 -14.86 17.95
C THR A 619 13.89 -13.77 18.85
N GLN A 620 12.61 -13.88 19.23
CA GLN A 620 11.97 -12.93 20.15
C GLN A 620 12.66 -12.94 21.53
N ALA A 621 13.00 -14.11 22.09
CA ALA A 621 13.69 -14.21 23.36
C ALA A 621 15.07 -13.55 23.32
N LEU A 622 15.84 -13.80 22.26
CA LEU A 622 17.16 -13.19 22.04
C LEU A 622 17.08 -11.66 21.89
N LEU A 623 16.08 -11.14 21.17
CA LEU A 623 15.87 -9.69 21.02
C LEU A 623 15.47 -9.04 22.35
N ARG A 624 14.60 -9.70 23.15
CA ARG A 624 14.27 -9.22 24.51
C ARG A 624 15.48 -9.26 25.43
N ALA A 625 16.32 -10.29 25.34
CA ALA A 625 17.56 -10.38 26.11
C ALA A 625 18.54 -9.26 25.77
N LYS A 626 18.55 -8.77 24.54
CA LYS A 626 19.29 -7.57 24.14
C LYS A 626 18.64 -6.25 24.62
N GLY A 627 17.42 -6.29 25.17
CA GLY A 627 16.73 -5.11 25.72
C GLY A 627 15.67 -4.49 24.79
N HIS A 628 15.33 -5.11 23.66
CA HIS A 628 14.25 -4.62 22.83
C HIS A 628 12.87 -4.84 23.47
N SER A 629 12.03 -3.80 23.48
CA SER A 629 10.59 -3.90 23.76
C SER A 629 9.87 -4.35 22.49
N LEU A 630 9.31 -5.55 22.48
CA LEU A 630 8.65 -6.13 21.30
C LEU A 630 7.13 -5.96 21.34
N ALA A 631 6.53 -5.59 20.21
CA ALA A 631 5.07 -5.55 20.05
C ALA A 631 4.65 -6.11 18.68
N GLN A 632 3.57 -6.91 18.67
CA GLN A 632 3.00 -7.44 17.44
C GLN A 632 2.03 -6.44 16.81
N THR A 633 2.10 -6.29 15.49
CA THR A 633 1.13 -5.55 14.69
C THR A 633 1.30 -5.92 13.22
N THR A 634 0.25 -5.83 12.41
CA THR A 634 0.40 -5.95 10.96
C THR A 634 1.23 -4.77 10.44
N LEU A 635 2.30 -5.08 9.73
CA LEU A 635 3.17 -4.08 9.11
C LEU A 635 2.66 -3.68 7.70
N ALA A 636 3.47 -2.89 6.99
CA ALA A 636 3.13 -2.41 5.66
C ALA A 636 2.92 -3.54 4.64
N ARG A 637 2.18 -3.27 3.57
CA ARG A 637 1.99 -4.16 2.42
C ARG A 637 2.89 -3.73 1.28
N VAL A 638 3.71 -4.64 0.76
CA VAL A 638 4.67 -4.38 -0.32
C VAL A 638 4.16 -4.98 -1.63
N HIS A 639 4.29 -4.23 -2.72
CA HIS A 639 4.05 -4.72 -4.07
C HIS A 639 5.32 -4.51 -4.89
N SER A 640 5.90 -5.58 -5.42
CA SER A 640 7.17 -5.48 -6.11
C SER A 640 7.25 -6.36 -7.36
N ILE A 641 8.11 -5.96 -8.28
CA ILE A 641 8.55 -6.77 -9.42
C ILE A 641 10.05 -6.97 -9.28
N VAL A 642 10.52 -8.20 -9.48
CA VAL A 642 11.94 -8.55 -9.54
C VAL A 642 12.22 -9.20 -10.90
N VAL A 643 13.25 -8.73 -11.57
CA VAL A 643 13.78 -9.33 -12.79
C VAL A 643 14.74 -10.46 -12.39
N ASP A 644 14.49 -11.68 -12.81
CA ASP A 644 15.34 -12.82 -12.46
C ASP A 644 16.65 -12.85 -13.30
N SER A 645 17.52 -13.82 -13.03
CA SER A 645 18.79 -13.97 -13.75
C SER A 645 18.65 -14.34 -15.24
N GLN A 646 17.44 -14.68 -15.67
CA GLN A 646 17.10 -14.99 -17.06
C GLN A 646 16.42 -13.80 -17.77
N GLY A 647 16.27 -12.66 -17.08
CA GLY A 647 15.60 -11.47 -17.60
C GLY A 647 14.07 -11.53 -17.52
N ARG A 648 13.49 -12.54 -16.84
CA ARG A 648 12.03 -12.68 -16.72
C ARG A 648 11.52 -11.91 -15.51
N LEU A 649 10.28 -11.44 -15.60
CA LEU A 649 9.61 -10.64 -14.59
C LEU A 649 8.87 -11.53 -13.59
N THR A 650 9.18 -11.41 -12.30
CA THR A 650 8.45 -12.09 -11.23
C THR A 650 7.75 -11.07 -10.34
N GLY A 651 6.45 -11.26 -10.11
CA GLY A 651 5.63 -10.37 -9.28
C GLY A 651 5.54 -10.87 -7.84
N GLY A 652 5.72 -9.96 -6.90
CA GLY A 652 5.50 -10.21 -5.48
C GLY A 652 4.23 -9.51 -5.00
N VAL A 653 3.31 -10.29 -4.43
CA VAL A 653 2.09 -9.81 -3.78
C VAL A 653 2.20 -10.06 -2.28
N ASP A 654 1.95 -9.03 -1.48
CA ASP A 654 2.08 -9.14 -0.04
C ASP A 654 0.95 -9.99 0.58
N PRO A 655 1.24 -11.09 1.28
CA PRO A 655 0.23 -11.94 1.88
C PRO A 655 -0.52 -11.28 3.06
N ARG A 656 -0.11 -10.07 3.48
CA ARG A 656 -0.77 -9.29 4.55
C ARG A 656 -1.97 -8.49 4.07
N GLY A 657 -2.28 -8.54 2.78
CA GLY A 657 -3.42 -7.84 2.19
C GLY A 657 -3.76 -8.36 0.81
N ASP A 658 -4.70 -7.69 0.17
CA ASP A 658 -5.04 -7.95 -1.22
C ASP A 658 -3.92 -7.47 -2.12
N GLY A 659 -3.86 -8.04 -3.30
CA GLY A 659 -2.95 -7.64 -4.35
C GLY A 659 -2.96 -8.65 -5.48
N TYR A 660 -2.51 -8.22 -6.65
CA TYR A 660 -2.48 -9.08 -7.83
C TYR A 660 -1.32 -8.74 -8.76
N ALA A 661 -0.73 -9.78 -9.35
CA ALA A 661 0.31 -9.68 -10.37
C ALA A 661 -0.26 -10.10 -11.73
N ALA A 662 -0.44 -9.15 -12.63
CA ALA A 662 -0.95 -9.36 -13.98
C ALA A 662 0.15 -9.18 -15.02
N GLY A 663 0.53 -10.25 -15.73
CA GLY A 663 1.59 -10.21 -16.73
C GLY A 663 1.29 -11.12 -17.93
N TYR A 664 2.15 -11.04 -18.97
CA TYR A 664 2.00 -11.81 -20.23
C TYR A 664 3.34 -12.12 -20.89
#